data_26f81dfba40ce981c514a47119f43e7a
#
_entry.id   26f81dfba40ce981c514a47119f43e7a
#
_cell.length_a   1.000
_cell.length_b   1.000
_cell.length_c   1.000
_cell.angle_alpha   90.00
_cell.angle_beta   90.00
_cell.angle_gamma   90.00
#
_symmetry.space_group_name_H-M   'P 1'
#
loop_
_entity.id
_entity.type
_entity.pdbx_description
1 polymer ?
#
loop_
_entity_poly.entity_id
_entity_poly.type
_entity_poly.pdbx_seq_one_letter_code
_entity_poly.pdbx_strand_id
1 'polypeptide(L)'
;MTDSTLPTHSRAGTASSRPGTAVTAVVVTHGVTRYLATTLAAVAAQTRTPGQVLVVDVSAEHDAGVPQAAGAAFAAPAPDNLVSDGRGVHPPEVLSVHAPGARTFGDAVQRALAGLSADGHPAAPAGQAWLWLLHDDSAPEPSALAELVRAVERAPSVAIAGVKQRTWTDPPRLLEVGVRTSRSGRRMTGIDDAEVDQGQHDGRDDVLGVGIAGALVRRDVWDALGGTDPALGNFGDGLDLSRRARLAGHRVVVVPSASVRHAQAGYHGLRDAPVADIEVDADSDGVPDSADPRRSFAARRRSLLHQRLTWVPLPLMPVVAVLAVVAGAIRSLVRVTTKEPALAVTELGAPFVALSRLGAIARSRSRARATRRLPRRALRPLQATWRDVWAEWRDRRLARAEARKVGQAPSELELGELAALASRRRAGLGALAAVLVGATALALGQLISSVAGGATMVGPALVPTAARLADLWAGATSGWVSGGLGAPGPADALLVALVPGTAALGSSSTAVAGLLLGSVVLAGVGAWFAAGAATRSVGVRAWAGIAWAAAPALLLGLGDGRIGAVLVHVMLPWVVLGLARAMGVQRVDTVVSGLVTARRRDDDVIDDPDLDADWRAEVAAHRDEAEPTDDADVVVGAPEPAEPAEPNEPAEPTEAGTDRSDHVDAAGHAAAARSARA
;
A
#
# COMPACT_ATOMS: atom_id res chain seq x y z
N MET A 1 -84.37 -20.20 -29.83
CA MET A 1 -84.47 -20.78 -28.49
C MET A 1 -83.57 -21.97 -28.43
N THR A 2 -82.32 -21.83 -28.04
CA THR A 2 -81.48 -22.88 -27.47
C THR A 2 -80.33 -22.16 -26.67
N ASP A 3 -80.48 -22.31 -25.42
CA ASP A 3 -79.58 -21.80 -24.38
C ASP A 3 -78.32 -22.66 -24.37
N SER A 4 -77.17 -22.03 -24.44
CA SER A 4 -75.83 -22.70 -24.36
C SER A 4 -75.04 -22.07 -23.26
N THR A 5 -75.16 -22.59 -22.05
CA THR A 5 -74.39 -22.29 -20.88
C THR A 5 -73.00 -22.94 -20.99
N LEU A 6 -71.91 -22.09 -21.07
CA LEU A 6 -70.52 -22.51 -20.95
C LEU A 6 -70.16 -22.70 -19.49
N PRO A 7 -69.45 -23.75 -19.09
CA PRO A 7 -68.96 -23.91 -17.70
C PRO A 7 -67.68 -23.05 -17.44
N THR A 8 -67.78 -22.20 -16.47
CA THR A 8 -66.64 -21.47 -15.91
C THR A 8 -65.73 -22.41 -15.11
N HIS A 9 -64.61 -22.80 -15.72
CA HIS A 9 -63.52 -23.47 -14.99
C HIS A 9 -62.76 -22.43 -14.17
N SER A 10 -63.06 -22.34 -12.90
CA SER A 10 -62.21 -21.71 -11.88
C SER A 10 -60.95 -22.57 -11.71
N ARG A 11 -59.87 -22.15 -12.35
CA ARG A 11 -58.53 -22.71 -12.10
C ARG A 11 -57.94 -21.97 -10.91
N ALA A 12 -58.20 -22.49 -9.71
CA ALA A 12 -57.41 -22.12 -8.54
C ALA A 12 -55.98 -22.57 -8.80
N GLY A 13 -55.15 -21.64 -9.30
CA GLY A 13 -53.71 -21.81 -9.40
C GLY A 13 -53.16 -21.86 -7.98
N THR A 14 -52.82 -23.04 -7.50
CA THR A 14 -51.92 -23.19 -6.36
C THR A 14 -50.65 -22.50 -6.75
N ALA A 15 -50.43 -21.30 -6.21
CA ALA A 15 -49.13 -20.65 -6.25
C ALA A 15 -48.15 -21.59 -5.53
N SER A 16 -47.39 -22.33 -6.35
CA SER A 16 -46.23 -23.08 -5.86
C SER A 16 -45.28 -22.07 -5.25
N SER A 17 -45.32 -21.93 -3.94
CA SER A 17 -44.35 -21.17 -3.19
C SER A 17 -42.99 -21.76 -3.52
N ARG A 18 -42.16 -21.01 -4.26
CA ARG A 18 -40.76 -21.39 -4.48
C ARG A 18 -40.15 -21.65 -3.11
N PRO A 19 -39.52 -22.82 -2.90
CA PRO A 19 -38.85 -23.09 -1.65
C PRO A 19 -37.78 -22.01 -1.44
N GLY A 20 -37.87 -21.26 -0.32
CA GLY A 20 -36.97 -20.13 -0.05
C GLY A 20 -35.54 -20.58 0.15
N THR A 21 -34.62 -19.66 -0.06
CA THR A 21 -33.16 -19.82 0.13
C THR A 21 -32.85 -20.19 1.58
N ALA A 22 -32.34 -21.40 1.80
CA ALA A 22 -31.91 -21.89 3.12
C ALA A 22 -30.47 -21.42 3.39
N VAL A 23 -30.24 -20.73 4.49
CA VAL A 23 -28.92 -20.21 4.86
C VAL A 23 -28.44 -20.84 6.16
N THR A 24 -27.24 -21.40 6.14
CA THR A 24 -26.47 -21.79 7.32
C THR A 24 -25.36 -20.77 7.53
N ALA A 25 -25.42 -20.00 8.63
CA ALA A 25 -24.33 -19.14 9.05
C ALA A 25 -23.23 -19.95 9.71
N VAL A 26 -21.98 -19.76 9.33
CA VAL A 26 -20.82 -20.48 9.91
C VAL A 26 -19.86 -19.44 10.47
N VAL A 27 -19.73 -19.41 11.78
CA VAL A 27 -18.80 -18.53 12.52
C VAL A 27 -17.63 -19.37 13.01
N VAL A 28 -16.42 -19.08 12.58
CA VAL A 28 -15.21 -19.80 13.03
C VAL A 28 -14.47 -18.93 14.03
N THR A 29 -14.20 -19.52 15.21
CA THR A 29 -13.50 -18.87 16.31
C THR A 29 -12.37 -19.74 16.86
N HIS A 30 -11.43 -19.13 17.58
CA HIS A 30 -10.38 -19.80 18.33
C HIS A 30 -10.61 -19.54 19.83
N GLY A 31 -11.51 -20.31 20.45
CA GLY A 31 -11.99 -20.06 21.81
C GLY A 31 -12.86 -18.81 21.89
N VAL A 32 -13.03 -18.28 23.10
CA VAL A 32 -13.74 -17.02 23.34
C VAL A 32 -12.80 -15.85 23.07
N THR A 33 -12.99 -15.19 21.92
CA THR A 33 -12.25 -13.97 21.58
C THR A 33 -13.03 -12.72 22.01
N ARG A 34 -12.37 -11.57 22.16
CA ARG A 34 -13.03 -10.30 22.49
C ARG A 34 -14.10 -9.89 21.47
N TYR A 35 -14.01 -10.38 20.25
CA TYR A 35 -14.92 -10.03 19.15
C TYR A 35 -16.13 -10.98 19.05
N LEU A 36 -16.00 -12.21 19.55
CA LEU A 36 -16.98 -13.28 19.35
C LEU A 36 -18.39 -12.89 19.79
N ALA A 37 -18.53 -12.33 21.00
CA ALA A 37 -19.81 -11.93 21.55
C ALA A 37 -20.51 -10.89 20.66
N THR A 38 -19.77 -9.87 20.20
CA THR A 38 -20.29 -8.82 19.31
C THR A 38 -20.67 -9.38 17.94
N THR A 39 -19.87 -10.29 17.38
CA THR A 39 -20.17 -10.96 16.12
C THR A 39 -21.43 -11.81 16.22
N LEU A 40 -21.57 -12.63 17.28
CA LEU A 40 -22.77 -13.46 17.49
C LEU A 40 -24.02 -12.62 17.71
N ALA A 41 -23.93 -11.54 18.51
CA ALA A 41 -25.02 -10.57 18.68
C ALA A 41 -25.44 -9.93 17.35
N ALA A 42 -24.48 -9.57 16.49
CA ALA A 42 -24.76 -9.03 15.16
C ALA A 42 -25.43 -10.05 14.21
N VAL A 43 -25.10 -11.34 14.33
CA VAL A 43 -25.79 -12.42 13.59
C VAL A 43 -27.21 -12.64 14.14
N ALA A 44 -27.41 -12.56 15.45
CA ALA A 44 -28.72 -12.68 16.08
C ALA A 44 -29.64 -11.50 15.72
N ALA A 45 -29.07 -10.30 15.55
CA ALA A 45 -29.79 -9.05 15.22
C ALA A 45 -30.13 -8.90 13.72
N GLN A 46 -29.94 -9.92 12.89
CA GLN A 46 -30.24 -9.84 11.46
C GLN A 46 -31.75 -9.72 11.20
N THR A 47 -32.13 -8.82 10.30
CA THR A 47 -33.53 -8.64 9.86
C THR A 47 -34.07 -9.86 9.10
N ARG A 48 -33.19 -10.66 8.51
CA ARG A 48 -33.46 -12.01 7.99
C ARG A 48 -32.59 -13.00 8.77
N THR A 49 -33.19 -13.83 9.60
CA THR A 49 -32.48 -14.83 10.39
C THR A 49 -31.96 -15.98 9.50
N PRO A 50 -30.74 -16.48 9.69
CA PRO A 50 -30.31 -17.72 9.09
C PRO A 50 -31.14 -18.89 9.66
N GLY A 51 -31.35 -19.94 8.89
CA GLY A 51 -32.05 -21.14 9.37
C GLY A 51 -31.24 -21.92 10.42
N GLN A 52 -29.92 -21.86 10.31
CA GLN A 52 -28.99 -22.54 11.19
C GLN A 52 -27.74 -21.70 11.43
N VAL A 53 -27.19 -21.72 12.64
CA VAL A 53 -25.93 -21.06 12.99
C VAL A 53 -24.97 -22.11 13.53
N LEU A 54 -23.82 -22.25 12.89
CA LEU A 54 -22.73 -23.12 13.31
C LEU A 54 -21.62 -22.26 13.90
N VAL A 55 -21.32 -22.42 15.18
CA VAL A 55 -20.16 -21.81 15.82
C VAL A 55 -19.06 -22.88 15.92
N VAL A 56 -17.99 -22.70 15.17
CA VAL A 56 -16.90 -23.69 15.03
C VAL A 56 -15.71 -23.22 15.83
N ASP A 57 -15.43 -23.89 16.93
CA ASP A 57 -14.25 -23.66 17.76
C ASP A 57 -13.07 -24.50 17.27
N VAL A 58 -11.96 -23.85 16.90
CA VAL A 58 -10.72 -24.49 16.43
C VAL A 58 -9.62 -24.51 17.49
N SER A 59 -9.90 -24.10 18.73
CA SER A 59 -8.95 -24.17 19.84
C SER A 59 -8.48 -25.61 20.09
N ALA A 60 -7.28 -25.75 20.66
CA ALA A 60 -6.71 -27.09 20.93
C ALA A 60 -7.53 -27.83 21.99
N GLU A 61 -7.97 -27.11 23.01
CA GLU A 61 -8.84 -27.62 24.06
C GLU A 61 -10.24 -27.05 23.87
N HIS A 62 -11.26 -27.83 24.21
CA HIS A 62 -12.65 -27.39 24.10
C HIS A 62 -12.92 -26.24 25.09
N ASP A 63 -13.25 -25.08 24.56
CA ASP A 63 -13.61 -23.90 25.36
C ASP A 63 -15.13 -23.89 25.62
N ALA A 64 -15.54 -24.25 26.85
CA ALA A 64 -16.94 -24.24 27.26
C ALA A 64 -17.58 -22.85 27.19
N GLY A 65 -16.81 -21.78 27.15
CA GLY A 65 -17.30 -20.41 26.97
C GLY A 65 -17.88 -20.16 25.58
N VAL A 66 -17.44 -20.89 24.55
CA VAL A 66 -17.95 -20.70 23.17
C VAL A 66 -19.42 -21.10 23.03
N PRO A 67 -19.87 -22.31 23.49
CA PRO A 67 -21.30 -22.64 23.51
C PRO A 67 -22.12 -21.70 24.40
N GLN A 68 -21.56 -21.25 25.52
CA GLN A 68 -22.23 -20.28 26.39
C GLN A 68 -22.45 -18.93 25.73
N ALA A 69 -21.41 -18.40 25.04
CA ALA A 69 -21.51 -17.14 24.28
C ALA A 69 -22.54 -17.25 23.14
N ALA A 70 -22.56 -18.41 22.45
CA ALA A 70 -23.55 -18.69 21.42
C ALA A 70 -24.97 -18.74 22.01
N GLY A 71 -25.20 -19.50 23.08
CA GLY A 71 -26.50 -19.56 23.76
C GLY A 71 -26.98 -18.18 24.24
N ALA A 72 -26.10 -17.39 24.86
CA ALA A 72 -26.43 -16.05 25.35
C ALA A 72 -26.83 -15.07 24.22
N ALA A 73 -26.15 -15.09 23.10
CA ALA A 73 -26.43 -14.21 21.96
C ALA A 73 -27.81 -14.46 21.33
N PHE A 74 -28.26 -15.71 21.30
CA PHE A 74 -29.54 -16.12 20.67
C PHE A 74 -30.67 -16.35 21.69
N ALA A 75 -30.44 -16.18 22.99
CA ALA A 75 -31.48 -16.21 24.01
C ALA A 75 -32.25 -14.88 24.10
N ALA A 76 -31.72 -13.80 23.57
CA ALA A 76 -32.40 -12.50 23.56
C ALA A 76 -33.63 -12.55 22.65
N PRO A 77 -34.74 -11.85 23.00
CA PRO A 77 -35.92 -11.78 22.15
C PRO A 77 -35.56 -11.23 20.79
N ALA A 78 -36.16 -11.83 19.76
CA ALA A 78 -35.94 -11.43 18.38
C ALA A 78 -36.32 -9.94 18.17
N PRO A 79 -35.57 -9.19 17.36
CA PRO A 79 -35.88 -7.79 17.10
C PRO A 79 -37.26 -7.64 16.43
N ASP A 80 -38.02 -6.60 16.82
CA ASP A 80 -39.40 -6.35 16.37
C ASP A 80 -39.58 -6.11 14.86
N ASN A 81 -38.47 -5.89 14.14
CA ASN A 81 -38.44 -5.56 12.71
C ASN A 81 -38.06 -6.72 11.78
N LEU A 82 -38.28 -7.97 12.20
CA LEU A 82 -38.02 -9.14 11.36
C LEU A 82 -38.86 -9.13 10.08
N VAL A 83 -38.20 -9.29 8.95
CA VAL A 83 -38.87 -9.50 7.67
C VAL A 83 -39.38 -10.95 7.62
N SER A 84 -40.68 -11.13 7.79
CA SER A 84 -41.33 -12.42 7.62
C SER A 84 -41.31 -12.81 6.15
N ASP A 85 -40.67 -13.92 5.82
CA ASP A 85 -40.72 -14.54 4.46
C ASP A 85 -41.94 -15.46 4.26
N GLY A 86 -42.94 -15.35 5.12
CA GLY A 86 -44.17 -16.13 5.07
C GLY A 86 -44.09 -17.53 5.73
N ARG A 87 -42.95 -17.86 6.38
CA ARG A 87 -42.73 -19.16 7.05
C ARG A 87 -42.85 -19.14 8.57
N GLY A 88 -43.16 -17.99 9.14
CA GLY A 88 -43.09 -17.76 10.58
C GLY A 88 -41.64 -17.49 11.05
N VAL A 89 -41.49 -16.67 12.06
CA VAL A 89 -40.21 -16.38 12.70
C VAL A 89 -39.86 -17.56 13.60
N HIS A 90 -39.02 -18.47 13.09
CA HIS A 90 -38.43 -19.50 13.94
C HIS A 90 -37.02 -19.04 14.37
N PRO A 91 -36.67 -19.20 15.67
CA PRO A 91 -35.31 -18.94 16.08
C PRO A 91 -34.36 -19.88 15.31
N PRO A 92 -33.15 -19.42 14.96
CA PRO A 92 -32.19 -20.27 14.26
C PRO A 92 -31.79 -21.45 15.15
N GLU A 93 -31.55 -22.60 14.54
CA GLU A 93 -30.90 -23.70 15.23
C GLU A 93 -29.42 -23.36 15.44
N VAL A 94 -28.97 -23.26 16.71
CA VAL A 94 -27.60 -22.89 17.07
C VAL A 94 -26.85 -24.12 17.51
N LEU A 95 -25.78 -24.45 16.81
CA LEU A 95 -24.92 -25.60 17.06
C LEU A 95 -23.47 -25.15 17.28
N SER A 96 -22.86 -25.63 18.35
CA SER A 96 -21.43 -25.42 18.60
C SER A 96 -20.67 -26.69 18.25
N VAL A 97 -19.67 -26.57 17.40
CA VAL A 97 -18.85 -27.68 16.91
C VAL A 97 -17.39 -27.45 17.28
N HIS A 98 -16.78 -28.40 17.99
CA HIS A 98 -15.36 -28.34 18.25
C HIS A 98 -14.59 -29.07 17.13
N ALA A 99 -13.68 -28.36 16.46
CA ALA A 99 -12.88 -28.84 15.34
C ALA A 99 -11.36 -28.66 15.60
N PRO A 100 -10.81 -29.34 16.61
CA PRO A 100 -9.41 -29.18 16.97
C PRO A 100 -8.49 -29.60 15.84
N GLY A 101 -7.38 -28.86 15.69
CA GLY A 101 -6.40 -29.11 14.64
C GLY A 101 -6.84 -28.68 13.23
N ALA A 102 -7.95 -27.97 13.09
CA ALA A 102 -8.24 -27.24 11.86
C ALA A 102 -7.21 -26.09 11.70
N ARG A 103 -6.52 -26.09 10.56
CA ARG A 103 -5.40 -25.16 10.33
C ARG A 103 -5.78 -23.92 9.53
N THR A 104 -6.94 -23.93 8.92
CA THR A 104 -7.45 -22.85 8.09
C THR A 104 -8.95 -22.71 8.29
N PHE A 105 -9.46 -21.53 7.98
CA PHE A 105 -10.89 -21.26 8.01
C PHE A 105 -11.71 -22.30 7.21
N GLY A 106 -11.31 -22.58 5.98
CA GLY A 106 -12.02 -23.56 5.16
C GLY A 106 -11.95 -25.01 5.65
N ASP A 107 -10.86 -25.40 6.31
CA ASP A 107 -10.75 -26.72 6.96
C ASP A 107 -11.72 -26.82 8.14
N ALA A 108 -11.84 -25.75 8.94
CA ALA A 108 -12.81 -25.68 10.04
C ALA A 108 -14.26 -25.80 9.51
N VAL A 109 -14.60 -25.04 8.50
CA VAL A 109 -15.92 -25.11 7.87
C VAL A 109 -16.21 -26.52 7.34
N GLN A 110 -15.26 -27.14 6.62
CA GLN A 110 -15.47 -28.49 6.07
C GLN A 110 -15.67 -29.54 7.16
N ARG A 111 -14.91 -29.48 8.25
CA ARG A 111 -15.07 -30.41 9.38
C ARG A 111 -16.42 -30.26 10.06
N ALA A 112 -16.86 -29.01 10.30
CA ALA A 112 -18.17 -28.75 10.86
C ALA A 112 -19.31 -29.28 9.99
N LEU A 113 -19.22 -29.05 8.68
CA LEU A 113 -20.22 -29.54 7.73
C LEU A 113 -20.23 -31.07 7.58
N ALA A 114 -19.07 -31.72 7.71
CA ALA A 114 -18.97 -33.20 7.72
C ALA A 114 -19.62 -33.79 8.99
N GLY A 115 -19.41 -33.15 10.15
CA GLY A 115 -20.07 -33.54 11.41
C GLY A 115 -21.58 -33.50 11.30
N LEU A 116 -22.16 -32.41 10.80
CA LEU A 116 -23.61 -32.29 10.59
C LEU A 116 -24.19 -33.39 9.69
N SER A 117 -23.47 -33.73 8.63
CA SER A 117 -23.91 -34.79 7.72
C SER A 117 -23.89 -36.17 8.37
N ALA A 118 -22.96 -36.42 9.29
CA ALA A 118 -22.86 -37.66 10.08
C ALA A 118 -23.99 -37.77 11.12
N ASP A 119 -24.41 -36.64 11.69
CA ASP A 119 -25.49 -36.56 12.69
C ASP A 119 -26.90 -36.61 12.09
N GLY A 120 -27.00 -36.83 10.78
CA GLY A 120 -28.29 -37.05 10.09
C GLY A 120 -29.12 -35.77 9.87
N HIS A 121 -28.55 -34.58 10.00
CA HIS A 121 -29.26 -33.33 9.69
C HIS A 121 -29.57 -33.25 8.20
N PRO A 122 -30.83 -33.03 7.80
CA PRO A 122 -31.22 -33.05 6.40
C PRO A 122 -30.55 -31.92 5.61
N ALA A 123 -29.82 -32.28 4.59
CA ALA A 123 -29.27 -31.31 3.67
C ALA A 123 -30.41 -30.64 2.87
N ALA A 124 -30.40 -29.30 2.80
CA ALA A 124 -31.33 -28.60 1.91
C ALA A 124 -31.09 -29.01 0.44
N PRO A 125 -32.11 -28.95 -0.44
CA PRO A 125 -31.98 -29.32 -1.85
C PRO A 125 -30.82 -28.57 -2.53
N ALA A 126 -30.16 -29.24 -3.47
CA ALA A 126 -29.04 -28.64 -4.21
C ALA A 126 -29.45 -27.33 -4.89
N GLY A 127 -28.62 -26.32 -4.79
CA GLY A 127 -28.87 -24.98 -5.34
C GLY A 127 -29.73 -24.05 -4.47
N GLN A 128 -30.31 -24.54 -3.39
CA GLN A 128 -31.10 -23.74 -2.42
C GLN A 128 -30.41 -23.55 -1.09
N ALA A 129 -29.35 -24.34 -0.78
CA ALA A 129 -28.55 -24.23 0.42
C ALA A 129 -27.38 -23.27 0.19
N TRP A 130 -27.21 -22.36 1.14
CA TRP A 130 -26.16 -21.36 1.12
C TRP A 130 -25.42 -21.36 2.45
N LEU A 131 -24.10 -21.11 2.40
CA LEU A 131 -23.23 -20.93 3.54
C LEU A 131 -22.94 -19.43 3.67
N TRP A 132 -23.25 -18.87 4.80
CA TRP A 132 -22.84 -17.51 5.15
C TRP A 132 -21.61 -17.60 6.05
N LEU A 133 -20.44 -17.22 5.50
CA LEU A 133 -19.14 -17.44 6.11
C LEU A 133 -18.70 -16.21 6.90
N LEU A 134 -18.44 -16.38 8.18
CA LEU A 134 -18.09 -15.30 9.10
C LEU A 134 -16.86 -15.70 9.94
N HIS A 135 -15.97 -14.74 10.14
CA HIS A 135 -14.95 -14.84 11.18
C HIS A 135 -15.52 -14.35 12.51
N ASP A 136 -14.93 -14.75 13.61
CA ASP A 136 -15.30 -14.28 14.95
C ASP A 136 -15.12 -12.77 15.15
N ASP A 137 -14.33 -12.11 14.30
CA ASP A 137 -14.03 -10.68 14.27
C ASP A 137 -14.76 -9.91 13.14
N SER A 138 -15.89 -10.48 12.64
CA SER A 138 -16.68 -9.86 11.57
C SER A 138 -18.14 -9.69 11.98
N ALA A 139 -18.54 -8.46 12.33
CA ALA A 139 -19.90 -8.11 12.74
C ALA A 139 -20.72 -7.58 11.56
N PRO A 140 -21.73 -8.33 11.06
CA PRO A 140 -22.59 -7.88 9.99
C PRO A 140 -23.57 -6.80 10.46
N GLU A 141 -23.86 -5.84 9.58
CA GLU A 141 -24.96 -4.89 9.79
C GLU A 141 -26.32 -5.62 9.74
N PRO A 142 -27.38 -5.11 10.42
CA PRO A 142 -28.64 -5.83 10.56
C PRO A 142 -29.30 -6.27 9.26
N SER A 143 -29.13 -5.56 8.15
CA SER A 143 -29.69 -5.89 6.85
C SER A 143 -28.81 -6.78 5.98
N ALA A 144 -27.56 -7.11 6.42
CA ALA A 144 -26.56 -7.71 5.56
C ALA A 144 -26.99 -9.03 4.93
N LEU A 145 -27.56 -9.96 5.70
CA LEU A 145 -28.02 -11.24 5.17
C LEU A 145 -29.21 -11.07 4.24
N ALA A 146 -30.16 -10.17 4.56
CA ALA A 146 -31.33 -9.91 3.72
C ALA A 146 -30.91 -9.39 2.34
N GLU A 147 -29.96 -8.46 2.28
CA GLU A 147 -29.42 -7.92 1.02
C GLU A 147 -28.68 -8.97 0.19
N LEU A 148 -27.82 -9.78 0.84
CA LEU A 148 -27.13 -10.88 0.16
C LEU A 148 -28.11 -11.88 -0.46
N VAL A 149 -29.10 -12.32 0.31
CA VAL A 149 -30.09 -13.29 -0.19
C VAL A 149 -30.93 -12.70 -1.31
N ARG A 150 -31.36 -11.45 -1.19
CA ARG A 150 -32.07 -10.74 -2.26
C ARG A 150 -31.27 -10.69 -3.56
N ALA A 151 -29.94 -10.45 -3.46
CA ALA A 151 -29.05 -10.41 -4.63
C ALA A 151 -28.95 -11.77 -5.33
N VAL A 152 -28.80 -12.86 -4.59
CA VAL A 152 -28.66 -14.20 -5.18
C VAL A 152 -29.99 -14.77 -5.70
N GLU A 153 -31.10 -14.43 -5.08
CA GLU A 153 -32.45 -14.80 -5.55
C GLU A 153 -32.79 -14.14 -6.90
N ARG A 154 -32.31 -12.91 -7.13
CA ARG A 154 -32.46 -12.18 -8.40
C ARG A 154 -31.54 -12.69 -9.50
N ALA A 155 -30.42 -13.30 -9.16
CA ALA A 155 -29.39 -13.72 -10.10
C ALA A 155 -28.96 -15.19 -9.88
N PRO A 156 -29.66 -16.19 -10.38
CA PRO A 156 -29.38 -17.62 -10.13
C PRO A 156 -28.01 -18.10 -10.62
N SER A 157 -27.34 -17.36 -11.51
CA SER A 157 -25.99 -17.64 -11.98
C SER A 157 -24.90 -17.30 -10.94
N VAL A 158 -25.25 -16.53 -9.92
CA VAL A 158 -24.36 -16.19 -8.82
C VAL A 158 -24.17 -17.40 -7.92
N ALA A 159 -22.93 -17.68 -7.57
CA ALA A 159 -22.58 -18.72 -6.61
C ALA A 159 -21.84 -18.18 -5.39
N ILE A 160 -21.26 -16.99 -5.48
CA ILE A 160 -20.61 -16.29 -4.38
C ILE A 160 -21.05 -14.83 -4.40
N ALA A 161 -21.59 -14.35 -3.28
CA ALA A 161 -21.91 -12.95 -3.05
C ALA A 161 -21.09 -12.44 -1.86
N GLY A 162 -20.24 -11.47 -2.08
CA GLY A 162 -19.45 -10.82 -1.05
C GLY A 162 -20.12 -9.55 -0.52
N VAL A 163 -19.67 -9.08 0.61
CA VAL A 163 -20.15 -7.88 1.29
C VAL A 163 -19.20 -6.71 1.09
N LYS A 164 -19.65 -5.50 1.39
CA LYS A 164 -18.81 -4.35 1.67
C LYS A 164 -18.18 -4.54 3.04
N GLN A 165 -16.85 -4.61 3.13
CA GLN A 165 -16.15 -4.69 4.40
C GLN A 165 -15.68 -3.31 4.84
N ARG A 166 -15.91 -2.99 6.11
CA ARG A 166 -15.49 -1.74 6.76
C ARG A 166 -14.67 -2.06 8.02
N THR A 167 -13.85 -1.12 8.46
CA THR A 167 -13.11 -1.22 9.72
C THR A 167 -14.08 -1.28 10.90
N TRP A 168 -13.56 -1.72 12.05
CA TRP A 168 -14.28 -1.69 13.31
C TRP A 168 -14.16 -0.33 14.04
N THR A 169 -13.37 0.58 13.48
CA THR A 169 -13.13 1.93 13.98
C THR A 169 -14.33 2.85 13.80
N ASP A 170 -14.37 3.96 14.53
CA ASP A 170 -15.36 5.04 14.36
C ASP A 170 -14.59 6.35 14.01
N PRO A 171 -14.86 6.98 12.86
CA PRO A 171 -15.76 6.53 11.77
C PRO A 171 -15.26 5.29 11.02
N PRO A 172 -16.17 4.44 10.52
CA PRO A 172 -15.79 3.24 9.80
C PRO A 172 -15.20 3.59 8.43
N ARG A 173 -14.05 2.97 8.11
CA ARG A 173 -13.35 3.14 6.83
C ARG A 173 -13.57 1.91 5.95
N LEU A 174 -13.46 2.09 4.65
CA LEU A 174 -13.57 1.01 3.68
C LEU A 174 -12.35 0.09 3.74
N LEU A 175 -12.58 -1.21 3.76
CA LEU A 175 -11.55 -2.24 3.65
C LEU A 175 -11.59 -2.95 2.29
N GLU A 176 -12.81 -3.31 1.86
CA GLU A 176 -13.00 -4.08 0.64
C GLU A 176 -14.42 -3.90 0.08
N VAL A 177 -14.51 -3.62 -1.22
CA VAL A 177 -15.74 -3.70 -2.01
C VAL A 177 -15.43 -4.52 -3.27
N GLY A 178 -15.28 -5.85 -3.06
CA GLY A 178 -14.73 -6.74 -4.06
C GLY A 178 -13.22 -6.59 -4.30
N VAL A 179 -12.63 -7.65 -4.85
CA VAL A 179 -11.18 -7.75 -5.09
C VAL A 179 -10.91 -7.96 -6.57
N ARG A 180 -9.94 -7.22 -7.08
CA ARG A 180 -9.31 -7.41 -8.38
C ARG A 180 -7.89 -7.91 -8.18
N THR A 181 -7.24 -8.36 -9.23
CA THR A 181 -5.80 -8.64 -9.20
C THR A 181 -5.15 -8.10 -10.45
N SER A 182 -3.90 -7.67 -10.30
CA SER A 182 -3.05 -7.44 -11.46
C SER A 182 -2.81 -8.75 -12.22
N ARG A 183 -2.23 -8.68 -13.41
CA ARG A 183 -1.82 -9.89 -14.17
C ARG A 183 -0.77 -10.70 -13.42
N SER A 184 0.11 -10.07 -12.66
CA SER A 184 1.11 -10.72 -11.80
C SER A 184 0.51 -11.37 -10.54
N GLY A 185 -0.80 -11.22 -10.30
CA GLY A 185 -1.51 -11.83 -9.18
C GLY A 185 -1.52 -10.99 -7.90
N ARG A 186 -1.09 -9.71 -7.96
CA ARG A 186 -1.20 -8.80 -6.84
C ARG A 186 -2.68 -8.47 -6.56
N ARG A 187 -3.09 -8.57 -5.29
CA ARG A 187 -4.43 -8.20 -4.84
C ARG A 187 -4.59 -6.68 -4.89
N MET A 188 -5.71 -6.20 -5.42
CA MET A 188 -6.06 -4.80 -5.51
C MET A 188 -7.51 -4.60 -5.09
N THR A 189 -7.76 -3.70 -4.16
CA THR A 189 -9.10 -3.30 -3.72
C THR A 189 -9.57 -2.05 -4.48
N GLY A 190 -8.63 -1.20 -4.90
CA GLY A 190 -8.90 0.13 -5.44
C GLY A 190 -9.58 1.01 -4.39
N ILE A 191 -9.15 0.87 -3.13
CA ILE A 191 -9.61 1.62 -1.96
C ILE A 191 -8.35 2.11 -1.26
N ASP A 192 -8.32 3.37 -0.87
CA ASP A 192 -7.23 3.98 -0.12
C ASP A 192 -7.31 3.63 1.37
N ASP A 193 -6.16 3.55 2.06
CA ASP A 193 -6.04 3.06 3.43
C ASP A 193 -6.86 3.86 4.48
N ALA A 194 -7.24 5.11 4.16
CA ALA A 194 -8.02 5.98 5.04
C ALA A 194 -9.39 6.37 4.47
N GLU A 195 -9.87 5.67 3.45
CA GLU A 195 -11.06 6.04 2.70
C GLU A 195 -12.33 5.80 3.51
N VAL A 196 -13.09 6.87 3.75
CA VAL A 196 -14.39 6.81 4.42
C VAL A 196 -15.46 6.38 3.42
N ASP A 197 -16.40 5.56 3.86
CA ASP A 197 -17.52 5.10 3.03
C ASP A 197 -18.52 6.23 2.76
N GLN A 198 -18.58 6.69 1.51
CA GLN A 198 -19.52 7.67 1.00
C GLN A 198 -20.37 7.11 -0.16
N GLY A 199 -20.36 5.80 -0.35
CA GLY A 199 -21.04 5.12 -1.45
C GLY A 199 -20.30 5.15 -2.79
N GLN A 200 -19.06 5.67 -2.84
CA GLN A 200 -18.28 5.84 -4.07
C GLN A 200 -17.97 4.52 -4.80
N HIS A 201 -18.04 3.40 -4.11
CA HIS A 201 -17.83 2.06 -4.69
C HIS A 201 -19.13 1.25 -4.83
N ASP A 202 -20.30 1.83 -4.57
CA ASP A 202 -21.59 1.10 -4.56
C ASP A 202 -22.06 0.69 -5.96
N GLY A 203 -21.47 1.25 -7.02
CA GLY A 203 -21.68 0.81 -8.39
C GLY A 203 -20.96 -0.48 -8.80
N ARG A 204 -20.15 -1.08 -7.91
CA ARG A 204 -19.46 -2.35 -8.19
C ARG A 204 -20.44 -3.52 -8.03
N ASP A 205 -20.48 -4.42 -8.99
CA ASP A 205 -21.32 -5.63 -8.97
C ASP A 205 -20.45 -6.86 -9.30
N ASP A 206 -20.04 -7.03 -10.54
CA ASP A 206 -19.31 -8.20 -11.01
C ASP A 206 -17.80 -8.03 -10.73
N VAL A 207 -17.23 -8.87 -9.85
CA VAL A 207 -15.85 -8.76 -9.38
C VAL A 207 -15.07 -10.04 -9.58
N LEU A 208 -13.74 -9.97 -9.64
CA LEU A 208 -12.89 -11.16 -9.76
C LEU A 208 -13.01 -12.06 -8.53
N GLY A 209 -13.11 -11.46 -7.36
CA GLY A 209 -13.24 -12.19 -6.11
C GLY A 209 -13.71 -11.28 -4.98
N VAL A 210 -13.96 -11.90 -3.83
CA VAL A 210 -14.40 -11.26 -2.60
C VAL A 210 -13.63 -11.84 -1.41
N GLY A 211 -13.51 -11.07 -0.33
CA GLY A 211 -13.07 -11.58 0.96
C GLY A 211 -14.05 -12.61 1.51
N ILE A 212 -13.55 -13.53 2.32
CA ILE A 212 -14.40 -14.60 2.85
C ILE A 212 -15.27 -14.15 4.02
N ALA A 213 -14.81 -13.15 4.78
CA ALA A 213 -15.56 -12.60 5.92
C ALA A 213 -16.85 -11.93 5.43
N GLY A 214 -17.99 -12.51 5.79
CA GLY A 214 -19.32 -12.09 5.37
C GLY A 214 -19.80 -12.65 4.03
N ALA A 215 -19.01 -13.46 3.34
CA ALA A 215 -19.38 -13.99 2.03
C ALA A 215 -20.51 -15.05 2.12
N LEU A 216 -21.49 -14.93 1.24
CA LEU A 216 -22.55 -15.94 1.02
C LEU A 216 -22.14 -16.82 -0.14
N VAL A 217 -21.95 -18.12 0.10
CA VAL A 217 -21.46 -19.10 -0.88
C VAL A 217 -22.49 -20.21 -1.05
N ARG A 218 -22.83 -20.55 -2.29
CA ARG A 218 -23.76 -21.64 -2.59
C ARG A 218 -23.12 -22.98 -2.20
N ARG A 219 -23.83 -23.78 -1.43
CA ARG A 219 -23.32 -25.00 -0.80
C ARG A 219 -22.81 -26.03 -1.81
N ASP A 220 -23.55 -26.29 -2.90
CA ASP A 220 -23.15 -27.21 -3.95
C ASP A 220 -21.84 -26.78 -4.64
N VAL A 221 -21.63 -25.47 -4.81
CA VAL A 221 -20.39 -24.93 -5.39
C VAL A 221 -19.23 -25.02 -4.39
N TRP A 222 -19.49 -24.75 -3.11
CA TRP A 222 -18.49 -24.97 -2.04
C TRP A 222 -17.98 -26.42 -2.04
N ASP A 223 -18.91 -27.39 -2.04
CA ASP A 223 -18.59 -28.81 -2.01
C ASP A 223 -17.89 -29.25 -3.31
N ALA A 224 -18.37 -28.81 -4.49
CA ALA A 224 -17.76 -29.15 -5.78
C ALA A 224 -16.34 -28.59 -5.93
N LEU A 225 -16.05 -27.40 -5.37
CA LEU A 225 -14.72 -26.80 -5.37
C LEU A 225 -13.81 -27.34 -4.26
N GLY A 226 -14.36 -28.09 -3.29
CA GLY A 226 -13.64 -28.59 -2.12
C GLY A 226 -13.24 -27.50 -1.13
N GLY A 227 -14.08 -26.46 -1.00
CA GLY A 227 -13.83 -25.34 -0.08
C GLY A 227 -12.66 -24.45 -0.48
N THR A 228 -12.02 -23.80 0.50
CA THR A 228 -10.82 -22.99 0.29
C THR A 228 -9.56 -23.85 0.14
N ASP A 229 -8.47 -23.29 -0.36
CA ASP A 229 -7.19 -24.00 -0.46
C ASP A 229 -6.43 -23.94 0.86
N PRO A 230 -6.24 -25.09 1.58
CA PRO A 230 -5.57 -25.09 2.88
C PRO A 230 -4.09 -24.64 2.81
N ALA A 231 -3.47 -24.64 1.64
CA ALA A 231 -2.09 -24.19 1.48
C ALA A 231 -1.92 -22.68 1.57
N LEU A 232 -3.01 -21.91 1.42
CA LEU A 232 -3.01 -20.44 1.52
C LEU A 232 -3.02 -19.95 2.97
N GLY A 233 -3.52 -20.74 3.91
CA GLY A 233 -3.78 -20.29 5.26
C GLY A 233 -4.99 -19.34 5.30
N ASN A 234 -4.89 -18.26 6.06
CA ASN A 234 -5.97 -17.30 6.28
C ASN A 234 -5.91 -16.09 5.32
N PHE A 235 -5.01 -16.08 4.35
CA PHE A 235 -4.81 -14.95 3.45
C PHE A 235 -5.05 -15.34 1.99
N GLY A 236 -5.96 -14.63 1.33
CA GLY A 236 -6.25 -14.80 -0.09
C GLY A 236 -7.08 -16.02 -0.46
N ASP A 237 -7.63 -16.72 0.51
CA ASP A 237 -8.50 -17.89 0.38
C ASP A 237 -9.82 -17.56 -0.33
N GLY A 238 -10.47 -16.43 0.02
CA GLY A 238 -11.67 -15.93 -0.65
C GLY A 238 -11.42 -15.60 -2.12
N LEU A 239 -10.28 -14.98 -2.44
CA LEU A 239 -9.90 -14.68 -3.82
C LEU A 239 -9.66 -15.96 -4.64
N ASP A 240 -8.98 -16.97 -4.06
CA ASP A 240 -8.73 -18.24 -4.74
C ASP A 240 -10.03 -19.00 -4.98
N LEU A 241 -10.91 -19.10 -3.98
CA LEU A 241 -12.23 -19.71 -4.10
C LEU A 241 -13.04 -19.03 -5.19
N SER A 242 -13.08 -17.70 -5.20
CA SER A 242 -13.77 -16.90 -6.21
C SER A 242 -13.25 -17.15 -7.62
N ARG A 243 -11.92 -17.20 -7.81
CA ARG A 243 -11.29 -17.52 -9.11
C ARG A 243 -11.67 -18.92 -9.59
N ARG A 244 -11.66 -19.91 -8.70
CA ARG A 244 -12.07 -21.29 -9.04
C ARG A 244 -13.55 -21.35 -9.39
N ALA A 245 -14.41 -20.67 -8.66
CA ALA A 245 -15.84 -20.54 -8.97
C ALA A 245 -16.08 -19.92 -10.35
N ARG A 246 -15.38 -18.82 -10.65
CA ARG A 246 -15.45 -18.16 -11.97
C ARG A 246 -15.01 -19.08 -13.11
N LEU A 247 -13.93 -19.80 -12.94
CA LEU A 247 -13.43 -20.75 -13.95
C LEU A 247 -14.31 -22.00 -14.06
N ALA A 248 -15.09 -22.32 -13.04
CA ALA A 248 -16.13 -23.35 -13.09
C ALA A 248 -17.42 -22.88 -13.80
N GLY A 249 -17.51 -21.58 -14.15
CA GLY A 249 -18.65 -21.02 -14.90
C GLY A 249 -19.67 -20.27 -14.04
N HIS A 250 -19.36 -20.02 -12.77
CA HIS A 250 -20.24 -19.31 -11.83
C HIS A 250 -19.90 -17.82 -11.76
N ARG A 251 -20.90 -16.99 -11.46
CA ARG A 251 -20.69 -15.56 -11.18
C ARG A 251 -20.32 -15.33 -9.72
N VAL A 252 -19.47 -14.34 -9.50
CA VAL A 252 -19.05 -13.83 -8.18
C VAL A 252 -19.37 -12.35 -8.15
N VAL A 253 -20.20 -11.91 -7.22
CA VAL A 253 -20.64 -10.52 -7.12
C VAL A 253 -20.26 -9.95 -5.75
N VAL A 254 -20.16 -8.64 -5.67
CA VAL A 254 -20.18 -7.91 -4.41
C VAL A 254 -21.54 -7.22 -4.29
N VAL A 255 -22.07 -7.18 -3.08
CA VAL A 255 -23.36 -6.54 -2.74
C VAL A 255 -23.04 -5.37 -1.80
N PRO A 256 -22.86 -4.15 -2.32
CA PRO A 256 -22.44 -3.01 -1.49
C PRO A 256 -23.47 -2.60 -0.43
N SER A 257 -24.75 -2.90 -0.61
CA SER A 257 -25.80 -2.70 0.39
C SER A 257 -25.70 -3.66 1.59
N ALA A 258 -25.00 -4.79 1.42
CA ALA A 258 -24.68 -5.71 2.49
C ALA A 258 -23.32 -5.33 3.09
N SER A 259 -23.27 -4.91 4.33
CA SER A 259 -22.07 -4.41 4.99
C SER A 259 -21.69 -5.23 6.22
N VAL A 260 -20.38 -5.41 6.42
CA VAL A 260 -19.80 -6.11 7.58
C VAL A 260 -18.64 -5.28 8.13
N ARG A 261 -18.63 -5.06 9.45
CA ARG A 261 -17.46 -4.52 10.15
C ARG A 261 -16.50 -5.67 10.44
N HIS A 262 -15.23 -5.51 10.06
CA HIS A 262 -14.21 -6.56 10.16
C HIS A 262 -12.96 -5.99 10.86
N ALA A 263 -12.64 -6.50 12.05
CA ALA A 263 -11.49 -6.02 12.84
C ALA A 263 -10.15 -6.49 12.28
N GLN A 264 -10.14 -7.45 11.35
CA GLN A 264 -8.93 -8.00 10.71
C GLN A 264 -7.87 -8.49 11.73
N ALA A 265 -8.30 -9.10 12.84
CA ALA A 265 -7.42 -9.57 13.91
C ALA A 265 -6.26 -10.44 13.41
N GLY A 266 -6.50 -11.27 12.39
CA GLY A 266 -5.45 -12.06 11.73
C GLY A 266 -4.42 -11.21 10.99
N TYR A 267 -4.82 -10.10 10.37
CA TYR A 267 -3.92 -9.18 9.67
C TYR A 267 -3.05 -8.41 10.66
N HIS A 268 -3.65 -7.91 11.73
CA HIS A 268 -2.97 -7.18 12.79
C HIS A 268 -2.14 -8.09 13.74
N GLY A 269 -2.13 -9.41 13.52
CA GLY A 269 -1.36 -10.35 14.34
C GLY A 269 -1.88 -10.50 15.77
N LEU A 270 -3.16 -10.18 15.99
CA LEU A 270 -3.78 -10.20 17.33
C LEU A 270 -4.25 -11.59 17.76
N ARG A 271 -4.38 -12.55 16.84
CA ARG A 271 -4.85 -13.90 17.16
C ARG A 271 -3.84 -14.72 18.00
N ASP A 272 -2.55 -14.39 17.87
CA ASP A 272 -1.47 -15.04 18.60
C ASP A 272 -0.96 -14.18 19.79
N ALA A 273 -1.61 -13.04 20.07
CA ALA A 273 -1.23 -12.14 21.16
C ALA A 273 -1.91 -12.56 22.48
N PRO A 274 -1.25 -12.39 23.64
CA PRO A 274 -1.88 -12.60 24.93
C PRO A 274 -3.14 -11.73 25.07
N VAL A 275 -4.20 -12.27 25.67
CA VAL A 275 -5.49 -11.57 25.82
C VAL A 275 -5.33 -10.23 26.56
N ALA A 276 -4.46 -10.17 27.57
CA ALA A 276 -4.19 -8.93 28.32
C ALA A 276 -3.59 -7.81 27.44
N ASP A 277 -2.80 -8.16 26.41
CA ASP A 277 -2.20 -7.18 25.50
C ASP A 277 -3.20 -6.68 24.44
N ILE A 278 -4.29 -7.42 24.23
CA ILE A 278 -5.32 -7.09 23.23
C ILE A 278 -6.34 -6.09 23.79
N GLU A 279 -6.47 -5.99 25.11
CA GLU A 279 -7.48 -5.13 25.78
C GLU A 279 -7.06 -3.66 25.84
N VAL A 280 -5.80 -3.32 25.58
CA VAL A 280 -5.29 -1.96 25.65
C VAL A 280 -5.51 -1.25 24.32
N ASP A 281 -6.40 -0.27 24.34
CA ASP A 281 -6.70 0.67 23.25
C ASP A 281 -6.74 2.07 23.88
N ALA A 282 -5.55 2.65 24.11
CA ALA A 282 -5.40 3.87 24.89
C ALA A 282 -5.88 5.12 24.16
N ASP A 283 -5.92 5.09 22.81
CA ASP A 283 -6.39 6.19 21.97
C ASP A 283 -7.84 6.02 21.50
N SER A 284 -8.49 4.91 21.88
CA SER A 284 -9.90 4.60 21.57
C SER A 284 -10.22 4.65 20.08
N ASP A 285 -9.25 4.31 19.23
CA ASP A 285 -9.43 4.24 17.78
C ASP A 285 -10.07 2.93 17.30
N GLY A 286 -10.37 2.02 18.22
CA GLY A 286 -10.95 0.70 17.96
C GLY A 286 -9.93 -0.35 17.49
N VAL A 287 -8.65 0.00 17.38
CA VAL A 287 -7.55 -0.90 17.07
C VAL A 287 -6.70 -1.08 18.32
N PRO A 288 -6.52 -2.30 18.83
CA PRO A 288 -5.69 -2.53 20.01
C PRO A 288 -4.27 -2.00 19.82
N ASP A 289 -3.72 -1.43 20.88
CA ASP A 289 -2.34 -0.92 20.91
C ASP A 289 -1.27 -1.97 20.56
N SER A 290 -1.58 -3.25 20.77
CA SER A 290 -0.71 -4.38 20.42
C SER A 290 -0.81 -4.80 18.94
N ALA A 291 -1.64 -4.13 18.12
CA ALA A 291 -1.79 -4.44 16.70
C ALA A 291 -0.48 -4.18 15.96
N ASP A 292 0.07 -5.22 15.35
CA ASP A 292 1.29 -5.14 14.53
C ASP A 292 1.14 -6.00 13.27
N PRO A 293 0.86 -5.38 12.12
CA PRO A 293 0.78 -6.07 10.83
C PRO A 293 2.05 -6.80 10.42
N ARG A 294 3.21 -6.51 11.06
CA ARG A 294 4.47 -7.22 10.79
C ARG A 294 4.42 -8.67 11.25
N ARG A 295 3.62 -8.99 12.29
CA ARG A 295 3.44 -10.37 12.77
C ARG A 295 2.84 -11.29 11.70
N SER A 296 1.89 -10.81 10.90
CA SER A 296 1.26 -11.57 9.82
C SER A 296 2.03 -11.54 8.50
N PHE A 297 3.08 -10.70 8.39
CA PHE A 297 3.79 -10.46 7.13
C PHE A 297 4.32 -11.74 6.47
N ALA A 298 4.96 -12.62 7.23
CA ALA A 298 5.49 -13.89 6.71
C ALA A 298 4.38 -14.80 6.13
N ALA A 299 3.21 -14.83 6.78
CA ALA A 299 2.07 -15.63 6.31
C ALA A 299 1.47 -15.05 5.03
N ARG A 300 1.27 -13.73 4.99
CA ARG A 300 0.78 -13.01 3.80
C ARG A 300 1.72 -13.18 2.61
N ARG A 301 3.03 -13.05 2.85
CA ARG A 301 4.05 -13.21 1.82
C ARG A 301 4.07 -14.61 1.23
N ARG A 302 3.99 -15.64 2.08
CA ARG A 302 3.91 -17.04 1.65
C ARG A 302 2.65 -17.32 0.83
N SER A 303 1.50 -16.81 1.26
CA SER A 303 0.24 -16.95 0.55
C SER A 303 0.30 -16.30 -0.84
N LEU A 304 0.83 -15.09 -0.96
CA LEU A 304 1.00 -14.39 -2.23
C LEU A 304 1.87 -15.19 -3.21
N LEU A 305 3.03 -15.70 -2.76
CA LEU A 305 3.93 -16.50 -3.60
C LEU A 305 3.27 -17.83 -4.00
N HIS A 306 2.57 -18.49 -3.08
CA HIS A 306 1.79 -19.69 -3.39
C HIS A 306 0.75 -19.44 -4.47
N GLN A 307 -0.03 -18.34 -4.35
CA GLN A 307 -1.01 -17.95 -5.37
C GLN A 307 -0.35 -17.66 -6.72
N ARG A 308 0.74 -16.91 -6.76
CA ARG A 308 1.47 -16.63 -8.02
C ARG A 308 1.90 -17.92 -8.70
N LEU A 309 2.56 -18.82 -7.98
CA LEU A 309 3.01 -20.10 -8.52
C LEU A 309 1.87 -21.04 -8.90
N THR A 310 0.73 -20.96 -8.23
CA THR A 310 -0.47 -21.75 -8.56
C THR A 310 -1.13 -21.27 -9.86
N TRP A 311 -1.21 -19.95 -10.07
CA TRP A 311 -2.00 -19.38 -11.18
C TRP A 311 -1.17 -19.07 -12.43
N VAL A 312 0.17 -19.04 -12.36
CA VAL A 312 1.03 -18.83 -13.54
C VAL A 312 0.93 -20.01 -14.51
N PRO A 313 1.03 -19.82 -15.84
CA PRO A 313 1.17 -20.91 -16.82
C PRO A 313 2.36 -21.81 -16.48
N LEU A 314 2.20 -23.14 -16.71
CA LEU A 314 3.25 -24.10 -16.33
C LEU A 314 4.63 -23.81 -16.95
N PRO A 315 4.75 -23.42 -18.23
CA PRO A 315 6.04 -23.09 -18.84
C PRO A 315 6.74 -21.87 -18.20
N LEU A 316 5.96 -20.91 -17.68
CA LEU A 316 6.49 -19.70 -17.04
C LEU A 316 6.79 -19.88 -15.55
N MET A 317 6.40 -21.02 -14.97
CA MET A 317 6.60 -21.27 -13.54
C MET A 317 8.07 -21.18 -13.09
N PRO A 318 9.07 -21.77 -13.81
CA PRO A 318 10.47 -21.60 -13.44
C PRO A 318 10.95 -20.16 -13.50
N VAL A 319 10.51 -19.41 -14.51
CA VAL A 319 10.87 -17.99 -14.66
C VAL A 319 10.33 -17.17 -13.50
N VAL A 320 9.05 -17.35 -13.16
CA VAL A 320 8.42 -16.67 -12.02
C VAL A 320 9.07 -17.08 -10.69
N ALA A 321 9.52 -18.34 -10.55
CA ALA A 321 10.24 -18.78 -9.36
C ALA A 321 11.59 -18.06 -9.21
N VAL A 322 12.38 -17.96 -10.30
CA VAL A 322 13.66 -17.22 -10.32
C VAL A 322 13.42 -15.74 -10.01
N LEU A 323 12.46 -15.12 -10.68
CA LEU A 323 12.10 -13.72 -10.43
C LEU A 323 11.65 -13.49 -8.98
N ALA A 324 10.92 -14.43 -8.37
CA ALA A 324 10.53 -14.34 -6.96
C ALA A 324 11.75 -14.35 -6.02
N VAL A 325 12.78 -15.18 -6.32
CA VAL A 325 14.03 -15.22 -5.54
C VAL A 325 14.81 -13.91 -5.70
N VAL A 326 15.01 -13.45 -6.94
CA VAL A 326 15.74 -12.20 -7.22
C VAL A 326 15.02 -11.00 -6.58
N ALA A 327 13.71 -10.90 -6.76
CA ALA A 327 12.92 -9.85 -6.14
C ALA A 327 12.93 -9.95 -4.61
N GLY A 328 12.93 -11.15 -4.03
CA GLY A 328 13.10 -11.38 -2.60
C GLY A 328 14.44 -10.86 -2.08
N ALA A 329 15.53 -11.12 -2.80
CA ALA A 329 16.86 -10.61 -2.45
C ALA A 329 16.95 -9.08 -2.52
N ILE A 330 16.39 -8.47 -3.58
CA ILE A 330 16.36 -7.01 -3.74
C ILE A 330 15.56 -6.37 -2.60
N ARG A 331 14.37 -6.90 -2.28
CA ARG A 331 13.55 -6.39 -1.18
C ARG A 331 14.20 -6.59 0.17
N SER A 332 14.86 -7.72 0.39
CA SER A 332 15.64 -7.96 1.60
C SER A 332 16.70 -6.88 1.79
N LEU A 333 17.44 -6.54 0.73
CA LEU A 333 18.42 -5.45 0.76
C LEU A 333 17.77 -4.11 1.11
N VAL A 334 16.63 -3.78 0.50
CA VAL A 334 15.86 -2.57 0.83
C VAL A 334 15.43 -2.59 2.30
N ARG A 335 14.94 -3.72 2.83
CA ARG A 335 14.56 -3.83 4.26
C ARG A 335 15.73 -3.67 5.22
N VAL A 336 16.92 -4.12 4.83
CA VAL A 336 18.15 -3.84 5.61
C VAL A 336 18.44 -2.35 5.66
N THR A 337 18.34 -1.64 4.53
CA THR A 337 18.57 -0.18 4.48
C THR A 337 17.52 0.61 5.26
N THR A 338 16.27 0.11 5.35
CA THR A 338 15.20 0.69 6.17
C THR A 338 15.24 0.27 7.64
N LYS A 339 16.28 -0.49 8.06
CA LYS A 339 16.48 -0.98 9.44
C LYS A 339 15.40 -1.94 9.94
N GLU A 340 14.84 -2.76 9.07
CA GLU A 340 13.84 -3.77 9.36
C GLU A 340 14.41 -5.21 9.13
N PRO A 341 15.39 -5.67 9.94
CA PRO A 341 16.11 -6.92 9.66
C PRO A 341 15.20 -8.16 9.72
N ALA A 342 14.19 -8.17 10.57
CA ALA A 342 13.25 -9.29 10.68
C ALA A 342 12.43 -9.47 9.39
N LEU A 343 11.99 -8.36 8.79
CA LEU A 343 11.29 -8.39 7.49
C LEU A 343 12.25 -8.76 6.36
N ALA A 344 13.51 -8.30 6.41
CA ALA A 344 14.54 -8.65 5.43
C ALA A 344 14.77 -10.17 5.35
N VAL A 345 14.89 -10.84 6.51
CA VAL A 345 15.01 -12.30 6.58
C VAL A 345 13.77 -12.99 6.00
N THR A 346 12.58 -12.46 6.28
CA THR A 346 11.33 -12.99 5.74
C THR A 346 11.27 -12.85 4.21
N GLU A 347 11.63 -11.70 3.65
CA GLU A 347 11.65 -11.45 2.20
C GLU A 347 12.62 -12.40 1.48
N LEU A 348 13.80 -12.61 2.05
CA LEU A 348 14.80 -13.52 1.49
C LEU A 348 14.34 -14.98 1.58
N GLY A 349 13.75 -15.38 2.71
CA GLY A 349 13.36 -16.76 2.98
C GLY A 349 12.06 -17.21 2.31
N ALA A 350 11.09 -16.30 2.12
CA ALA A 350 9.77 -16.65 1.63
C ALA A 350 9.75 -17.37 0.26
N PRO A 351 10.54 -17.00 -0.76
CA PRO A 351 10.60 -17.73 -2.02
C PRO A 351 11.07 -19.18 -1.85
N PHE A 352 12.06 -19.42 -1.00
CA PHE A 352 12.56 -20.77 -0.73
C PHE A 352 11.54 -21.63 0.00
N VAL A 353 10.81 -21.06 0.99
CA VAL A 353 9.71 -21.73 1.65
C VAL A 353 8.56 -22.05 0.69
N ALA A 354 8.23 -21.15 -0.25
CA ALA A 354 7.23 -21.43 -1.27
C ALA A 354 7.69 -22.55 -2.22
N LEU A 355 8.96 -22.55 -2.65
CA LEU A 355 9.54 -23.56 -3.52
C LEU A 355 9.70 -24.91 -2.82
N SER A 356 9.97 -24.98 -1.51
CA SER A 356 10.00 -26.24 -0.78
C SER A 356 8.62 -26.93 -0.70
N ARG A 357 7.53 -26.21 -1.02
CA ARG A 357 6.15 -26.70 -1.00
C ARG A 357 5.57 -26.99 -2.38
N LEU A 358 6.40 -27.38 -3.37
CA LEU A 358 5.95 -27.68 -4.76
C LEU A 358 4.81 -28.72 -4.80
N GLY A 359 4.82 -29.72 -3.89
CA GLY A 359 3.71 -30.68 -3.77
C GLY A 359 2.38 -30.04 -3.40
N ALA A 360 2.37 -29.02 -2.53
CA ALA A 360 1.16 -28.26 -2.21
C ALA A 360 0.70 -27.44 -3.42
N ILE A 361 1.62 -26.77 -4.10
CA ILE A 361 1.31 -26.01 -5.33
C ILE A 361 0.73 -26.95 -6.41
N ALA A 362 1.29 -28.13 -6.58
CA ALA A 362 0.79 -29.13 -7.54
C ALA A 362 -0.65 -29.55 -7.20
N ARG A 363 -0.95 -29.82 -5.91
CA ARG A 363 -2.32 -30.15 -5.45
C ARG A 363 -3.30 -28.99 -5.69
N SER A 364 -2.91 -27.74 -5.38
CA SER A 364 -3.73 -26.55 -5.62
C SER A 364 -4.03 -26.37 -7.13
N ARG A 365 -3.02 -26.57 -7.98
CA ARG A 365 -3.17 -26.54 -9.45
C ARG A 365 -4.09 -27.67 -9.95
N SER A 366 -4.00 -28.87 -9.38
CA SER A 366 -4.87 -30.01 -9.71
C SER A 366 -6.32 -29.71 -9.34
N ARG A 367 -6.59 -29.20 -8.13
CA ARG A 367 -7.94 -28.78 -7.71
C ARG A 367 -8.53 -27.71 -8.66
N ALA A 368 -7.74 -26.67 -8.96
CA ALA A 368 -8.17 -25.61 -9.87
C ALA A 368 -8.41 -26.12 -11.30
N ARG A 369 -7.75 -27.19 -11.72
CA ARG A 369 -7.93 -27.82 -13.03
C ARG A 369 -9.15 -28.74 -13.08
N ALA A 370 -9.43 -29.47 -12.00
CA ALA A 370 -10.49 -30.47 -11.91
C ALA A 370 -11.88 -29.86 -12.15
N THR A 371 -12.14 -28.67 -11.64
CA THR A 371 -13.45 -28.00 -11.72
C THR A 371 -13.53 -26.96 -12.85
N ARG A 372 -12.42 -26.71 -13.56
CA ARG A 372 -12.34 -25.68 -14.58
C ARG A 372 -13.11 -26.02 -15.84
N ARG A 373 -14.10 -25.19 -16.18
CA ARG A 373 -14.88 -25.24 -17.44
C ARG A 373 -14.48 -24.12 -18.41
N LEU A 374 -14.05 -22.96 -17.89
CA LEU A 374 -13.70 -21.80 -18.71
C LEU A 374 -12.18 -21.64 -18.84
N PRO A 375 -11.67 -21.09 -19.94
CA PRO A 375 -10.26 -20.80 -20.10
C PRO A 375 -9.83 -19.64 -19.17
N ARG A 376 -8.57 -19.63 -18.76
CA ARG A 376 -8.03 -18.57 -17.86
C ARG A 376 -8.22 -17.15 -18.42
N ARG A 377 -8.23 -16.99 -19.74
CA ARG A 377 -8.49 -15.69 -20.40
C ARG A 377 -9.85 -15.09 -20.05
N ALA A 378 -10.83 -15.89 -19.62
CA ALA A 378 -12.14 -15.40 -19.18
C ALA A 378 -12.06 -14.50 -17.93
N LEU A 379 -10.97 -14.58 -17.16
CA LEU A 379 -10.74 -13.71 -16.00
C LEU A 379 -10.16 -12.34 -16.38
N ARG A 380 -9.61 -12.17 -17.60
CA ARG A 380 -8.92 -10.93 -18.00
C ARG A 380 -9.76 -9.65 -17.85
N PRO A 381 -11.05 -9.60 -18.20
CA PRO A 381 -11.88 -8.40 -18.05
C PRO A 381 -12.04 -7.96 -16.59
N LEU A 382 -11.89 -8.89 -15.64
CA LEU A 382 -12.05 -8.65 -14.21
C LEU A 382 -10.70 -8.38 -13.50
N GLN A 383 -9.59 -8.48 -14.24
CA GLN A 383 -8.27 -8.15 -13.73
C GLN A 383 -7.98 -6.66 -13.92
N ALA A 384 -7.19 -6.10 -13.01
CA ALA A 384 -6.70 -4.74 -13.14
C ALA A 384 -5.72 -4.63 -14.32
N THR A 385 -5.84 -3.53 -15.05
CA THR A 385 -4.90 -3.20 -16.12
C THR A 385 -3.60 -2.64 -15.53
N TRP A 386 -2.53 -2.59 -16.35
CA TRP A 386 -1.29 -1.95 -15.92
C TRP A 386 -1.47 -0.47 -15.57
N ARG A 387 -2.44 0.21 -16.22
CA ARG A 387 -2.80 1.60 -15.93
C ARG A 387 -3.42 1.75 -14.54
N ASP A 388 -4.29 0.81 -14.15
CA ASP A 388 -4.88 0.80 -12.81
C ASP A 388 -3.80 0.56 -11.74
N VAL A 389 -2.86 -0.36 -12.00
CA VAL A 389 -1.72 -0.64 -11.10
C VAL A 389 -0.85 0.61 -10.93
N TRP A 390 -0.56 1.31 -12.03
CA TRP A 390 0.25 2.53 -12.00
C TRP A 390 -0.48 3.70 -11.32
N ALA A 391 -1.78 3.86 -11.59
CA ALA A 391 -2.60 4.88 -10.95
C ALA A 391 -2.63 4.68 -9.44
N GLU A 392 -2.94 3.47 -8.97
CA GLU A 392 -2.96 3.13 -7.54
C GLU A 392 -1.59 3.34 -6.88
N TRP A 393 -0.49 2.96 -7.56
CA TRP A 393 0.86 3.22 -7.04
C TRP A 393 1.15 4.72 -6.92
N ARG A 394 0.82 5.51 -7.96
CA ARG A 394 1.01 6.96 -7.96
C ARG A 394 0.20 7.62 -6.85
N ASP A 395 -1.07 7.24 -6.72
CA ASP A 395 -1.98 7.85 -5.76
C ASP A 395 -1.57 7.53 -4.32
N ARG A 396 -1.18 6.29 -4.04
CA ARG A 396 -0.58 5.91 -2.75
C ARG A 396 0.72 6.65 -2.46
N ARG A 397 1.57 6.87 -3.47
CA ARG A 397 2.81 7.63 -3.30
C ARG A 397 2.53 9.11 -2.98
N LEU A 398 1.52 9.69 -3.63
CA LEU A 398 1.08 11.06 -3.35
C LEU A 398 0.47 11.17 -1.95
N ALA A 399 -0.44 10.27 -1.58
CA ALA A 399 -1.04 10.23 -0.24
C ALA A 399 0.02 10.11 0.87
N ARG A 400 1.02 9.24 0.70
CA ARG A 400 2.15 9.14 1.64
C ARG A 400 2.99 10.42 1.69
N ALA A 401 3.20 11.09 0.56
CA ALA A 401 3.93 12.34 0.52
C ALA A 401 3.15 13.46 1.24
N GLU A 402 1.83 13.47 1.12
CA GLU A 402 0.94 14.40 1.81
C GLU A 402 0.87 14.11 3.32
N ALA A 403 0.70 12.85 3.71
CA ALA A 403 0.72 12.43 5.11
C ALA A 403 2.04 12.82 5.80
N ARG A 404 3.17 12.64 5.11
CA ARG A 404 4.48 13.12 5.61
C ARG A 404 4.52 14.63 5.77
N LYS A 405 3.90 15.41 4.87
CA LYS A 405 3.84 16.88 5.00
C LYS A 405 2.97 17.30 6.18
N VAL A 406 1.81 16.67 6.37
CA VAL A 406 0.90 16.96 7.48
C VAL A 406 1.53 16.55 8.82
N GLY A 407 2.15 15.37 8.90
CA GLY A 407 2.83 14.91 10.12
C GLY A 407 4.11 15.70 10.47
N GLN A 408 4.64 16.48 9.52
CA GLN A 408 5.84 17.30 9.68
C GLN A 408 5.55 18.80 9.74
N ALA A 409 4.28 19.22 9.74
CA ALA A 409 3.95 20.64 9.89
C ALA A 409 4.35 21.09 11.31
N PRO A 410 5.47 21.82 11.48
CA PRO A 410 5.91 22.29 12.80
C PRO A 410 4.93 23.34 13.31
N SER A 411 4.71 23.36 14.63
CA SER A 411 3.96 24.42 15.30
C SER A 411 4.63 25.80 15.08
N GLU A 412 3.88 26.88 15.27
CA GLU A 412 4.43 28.25 15.14
C GLU A 412 5.63 28.47 16.06
N LEU A 413 5.61 27.91 17.27
CA LEU A 413 6.72 27.94 18.21
C LEU A 413 7.94 27.19 17.68
N GLU A 414 7.73 26.00 17.12
CA GLU A 414 8.79 25.20 16.50
C GLU A 414 9.38 25.89 15.26
N LEU A 415 8.53 26.57 14.46
CA LEU A 415 9.00 27.40 13.34
C LEU A 415 9.91 28.54 13.82
N GLY A 416 9.56 29.18 14.94
CA GLY A 416 10.39 30.21 15.57
C GLY A 416 11.75 29.66 16.04
N GLU A 417 11.76 28.50 16.69
CA GLU A 417 13.01 27.84 17.14
C GLU A 417 13.86 27.37 15.96
N LEU A 418 13.25 26.79 14.91
CA LEU A 418 13.97 26.37 13.69
C LEU A 418 14.55 27.56 12.96
N ALA A 419 13.83 28.69 12.90
CA ALA A 419 14.33 29.94 12.32
C ALA A 419 15.51 30.50 13.10
N ALA A 420 15.45 30.50 14.45
CA ALA A 420 16.53 30.91 15.31
C ALA A 420 17.78 30.00 15.18
N LEU A 421 17.58 28.68 15.09
CA LEU A 421 18.66 27.73 14.81
C LEU A 421 19.27 27.95 13.43
N ALA A 422 18.45 28.18 12.41
CA ALA A 422 18.92 28.44 11.05
C ALA A 422 19.74 29.74 10.97
N SER A 423 19.33 30.80 11.67
CA SER A 423 20.07 32.08 11.73
C SER A 423 21.44 31.90 12.42
N ARG A 424 21.49 31.19 13.57
CA ARG A 424 22.75 30.88 14.28
C ARG A 424 23.69 30.03 13.40
N ARG A 425 23.15 29.07 12.64
CA ARG A 425 23.94 28.24 11.71
C ARG A 425 24.50 29.04 10.55
N ARG A 426 23.71 29.96 9.97
CA ARG A 426 24.17 30.83 8.88
C ARG A 426 25.29 31.76 9.40
N ALA A 427 25.12 32.37 10.57
CA ALA A 427 26.13 33.18 11.20
C ALA A 427 27.39 32.38 11.50
N GLY A 428 27.28 31.16 12.06
CA GLY A 428 28.41 30.29 12.35
C GLY A 428 29.14 29.82 11.08
N LEU A 429 28.43 29.49 10.02
CA LEU A 429 29.03 29.15 8.71
C LEU A 429 29.75 30.38 8.11
N GLY A 430 29.14 31.55 8.18
CA GLY A 430 29.75 32.80 7.71
C GLY A 430 31.05 33.13 8.49
N ALA A 431 31.02 32.98 9.81
CA ALA A 431 32.20 33.15 10.66
C ALA A 431 33.31 32.15 10.33
N LEU A 432 32.96 30.84 10.17
CA LEU A 432 33.91 29.82 9.73
C LEU A 432 34.51 30.15 8.37
N ALA A 433 33.70 30.51 7.41
CA ALA A 433 34.18 30.86 6.07
C ALA A 433 35.11 32.07 6.10
N ALA A 434 34.76 33.11 6.88
CA ALA A 434 35.63 34.29 7.06
C ALA A 434 36.99 33.94 7.69
N VAL A 435 36.99 33.07 8.72
CA VAL A 435 38.24 32.59 9.36
C VAL A 435 39.09 31.81 8.36
N LEU A 436 38.49 30.88 7.59
CA LEU A 436 39.21 30.06 6.61
C LEU A 436 39.72 30.90 5.43
N VAL A 437 38.93 31.85 4.92
CA VAL A 437 39.38 32.81 3.89
C VAL A 437 40.52 33.69 4.42
N GLY A 438 40.39 34.22 5.63
CA GLY A 438 41.46 35.00 6.26
C GLY A 438 42.75 34.20 6.47
N ALA A 439 42.65 32.96 6.96
CA ALA A 439 43.79 32.06 7.10
C ALA A 439 44.44 31.73 5.76
N THR A 440 43.63 31.45 4.72
CA THR A 440 44.11 31.20 3.35
C THR A 440 44.80 32.45 2.79
N ALA A 441 44.23 33.64 2.95
CA ALA A 441 44.82 34.90 2.50
C ALA A 441 46.14 35.22 3.21
N LEU A 442 46.26 34.96 4.51
CA LEU A 442 47.48 35.15 5.27
C LEU A 442 48.57 34.14 4.86
N ALA A 443 48.21 32.84 4.71
CA ALA A 443 49.16 31.79 4.41
C ALA A 443 49.59 31.79 2.94
N LEU A 444 48.69 32.08 2.02
CA LEU A 444 48.89 31.93 0.56
C LEU A 444 48.79 33.29 -0.19
N GLY A 445 48.79 34.43 0.50
CA GLY A 445 48.50 35.74 -0.09
C GLY A 445 49.47 36.13 -1.22
N GLN A 446 50.76 35.83 -1.07
CA GLN A 446 51.75 36.07 -2.14
C GLN A 446 51.47 35.19 -3.37
N LEU A 447 51.08 33.93 -3.17
CA LEU A 447 50.75 33.02 -4.24
C LEU A 447 49.47 33.48 -4.94
N ILE A 448 48.46 33.91 -4.18
CA ILE A 448 47.21 34.45 -4.71
C ILE A 448 47.47 35.70 -5.58
N SER A 449 48.32 36.63 -5.09
CA SER A 449 48.65 37.83 -5.86
C SER A 449 49.44 37.52 -7.15
N SER A 450 50.37 36.55 -7.08
CA SER A 450 51.12 36.11 -8.27
C SER A 450 50.22 35.47 -9.32
N VAL A 451 49.28 34.58 -8.90
CA VAL A 451 48.30 33.95 -9.81
C VAL A 451 47.36 35.00 -10.38
N ALA A 452 46.90 35.96 -9.57
CA ALA A 452 46.07 37.09 -10.07
C ALA A 452 46.83 37.95 -11.07
N GLY A 453 48.17 38.07 -10.95
CA GLY A 453 49.03 38.71 -11.95
C GLY A 453 49.37 37.87 -13.17
N GLY A 454 48.73 36.71 -13.34
CA GLY A 454 48.89 35.83 -14.53
C GLY A 454 49.98 34.75 -14.39
N ALA A 455 50.60 34.58 -13.22
CA ALA A 455 51.56 33.51 -13.02
C ALA A 455 50.89 32.13 -12.99
N THR A 456 51.54 31.13 -13.54
CA THR A 456 51.08 29.73 -13.48
C THR A 456 51.66 29.05 -12.25
N MET A 457 50.79 28.23 -11.57
CA MET A 457 51.23 27.44 -10.43
C MET A 457 52.07 26.23 -10.91
N VAL A 458 53.16 25.99 -10.22
CA VAL A 458 54.03 24.85 -10.39
C VAL A 458 54.38 24.26 -9.02
N GLY A 459 54.62 22.96 -8.96
CA GLY A 459 54.99 22.28 -7.72
C GLY A 459 55.64 20.93 -7.99
N PRO A 460 56.10 20.22 -6.94
CA PRO A 460 56.76 18.91 -7.11
C PRO A 460 55.89 17.89 -7.85
N ALA A 461 54.58 17.95 -7.70
CA ALA A 461 53.59 17.09 -8.38
C ALA A 461 52.66 17.87 -9.30
N LEU A 462 52.91 19.15 -9.58
CA LEU A 462 52.09 20.00 -10.42
C LEU A 462 52.86 20.56 -11.60
N VAL A 463 52.58 20.07 -12.79
CA VAL A 463 53.09 20.58 -14.06
C VAL A 463 52.12 21.63 -14.60
N PRO A 464 52.63 22.77 -15.19
CA PRO A 464 51.76 23.77 -15.81
C PRO A 464 50.85 23.12 -16.84
N THR A 465 49.55 23.41 -16.79
CA THR A 465 48.59 22.89 -17.78
C THR A 465 47.97 24.04 -18.55
N ALA A 466 47.97 23.91 -19.88
CA ALA A 466 47.25 24.83 -20.79
C ALA A 466 46.20 24.08 -21.61
N ALA A 467 45.72 22.95 -21.10
CA ALA A 467 44.76 22.10 -21.78
C ALA A 467 43.45 22.80 -22.04
N ARG A 468 42.92 22.69 -23.25
CA ARG A 468 41.59 23.17 -23.59
C ARG A 468 40.52 22.25 -23.00
N LEU A 469 39.30 22.73 -22.91
CA LEU A 469 38.17 21.94 -22.39
C LEU A 469 37.99 20.62 -23.12
N ALA A 470 38.15 20.62 -24.46
CA ALA A 470 38.08 19.43 -25.27
C ALA A 470 39.21 18.42 -24.98
N ASP A 471 40.41 18.90 -24.67
CA ASP A 471 41.57 18.06 -24.35
C ASP A 471 41.41 17.39 -22.98
N LEU A 472 40.85 18.12 -22.00
CA LEU A 472 40.49 17.57 -20.68
C LEU A 472 39.42 16.49 -20.79
N TRP A 473 38.40 16.71 -21.61
CA TRP A 473 37.35 15.73 -21.84
C TRP A 473 37.87 14.50 -22.57
N ALA A 474 38.69 14.69 -23.61
CA ALA A 474 39.34 13.59 -24.32
C ALA A 474 40.24 12.78 -23.41
N GLY A 475 41.08 13.43 -22.56
CA GLY A 475 41.93 12.75 -21.60
C GLY A 475 41.14 11.99 -20.51
N ALA A 476 39.95 12.48 -20.18
CA ALA A 476 39.06 11.83 -19.19
C ALA A 476 38.32 10.61 -19.73
N THR A 477 38.05 10.58 -21.06
CA THR A 477 37.16 9.58 -21.68
C THR A 477 37.85 8.68 -22.73
N SER A 478 39.02 9.07 -23.19
CA SER A 478 39.78 8.33 -24.20
C SER A 478 40.88 7.49 -23.57
N GLY A 479 41.08 6.27 -24.07
CA GLY A 479 42.24 5.43 -23.76
C GLY A 479 43.49 5.75 -24.60
N TRP A 480 43.56 6.97 -25.13
CA TRP A 480 44.68 7.40 -26.01
C TRP A 480 45.25 8.75 -25.54
N VAL A 481 46.54 8.79 -25.31
CA VAL A 481 47.27 10.02 -25.00
C VAL A 481 47.79 10.65 -26.27
N SER A 482 47.31 11.82 -26.66
CA SER A 482 47.59 12.48 -27.94
C SER A 482 48.92 13.27 -27.99
N GLY A 483 49.79 13.16 -26.96
CA GLY A 483 51.09 13.85 -26.92
C GLY A 483 52.12 13.18 -27.85
N GLY A 484 52.87 13.94 -28.64
CA GLY A 484 53.85 13.45 -29.60
C GLY A 484 53.21 12.61 -30.72
N LEU A 485 53.68 11.38 -30.91
CA LEU A 485 53.10 10.43 -31.89
C LEU A 485 51.82 9.74 -31.38
N GLY A 486 51.41 10.01 -30.16
CA GLY A 486 50.32 9.36 -29.49
C GLY A 486 50.65 7.97 -28.98
N ALA A 487 50.07 7.59 -27.83
CA ALA A 487 50.23 6.25 -27.25
C ALA A 487 48.95 5.82 -26.54
N PRO A 488 48.63 4.52 -26.48
CA PRO A 488 47.56 4.02 -25.63
C PRO A 488 47.92 4.27 -24.17
N GLY A 489 46.96 4.84 -23.41
CA GLY A 489 47.11 5.13 -21.98
C GLY A 489 45.77 5.06 -21.27
N PRO A 490 45.74 4.87 -19.94
CA PRO A 490 44.49 4.85 -19.21
C PRO A 490 43.82 6.22 -19.26
N ALA A 491 42.51 6.23 -19.47
CA ALA A 491 41.70 7.44 -19.31
C ALA A 491 41.71 7.90 -17.84
N ASP A 492 42.02 9.17 -17.59
CA ASP A 492 42.06 9.74 -16.25
C ASP A 492 40.70 10.41 -15.91
N ALA A 493 39.80 9.65 -15.30
CA ALA A 493 38.49 10.12 -14.90
C ALA A 493 38.55 11.32 -13.93
N LEU A 494 39.68 11.56 -13.25
CA LEU A 494 39.85 12.71 -12.35
C LEU A 494 39.79 14.03 -13.12
N LEU A 495 40.18 14.04 -14.39
CA LEU A 495 40.13 15.23 -15.26
C LEU A 495 38.69 15.74 -15.45
N VAL A 496 37.67 14.86 -15.34
CA VAL A 496 36.25 15.27 -15.39
C VAL A 496 35.95 16.31 -14.30
N ALA A 497 36.58 16.19 -13.14
CA ALA A 497 36.37 17.15 -12.04
C ALA A 497 36.88 18.57 -12.36
N LEU A 498 37.82 18.70 -13.27
CA LEU A 498 38.35 20.01 -13.70
C LEU A 498 37.51 20.63 -14.84
N VAL A 499 36.68 19.85 -15.52
CA VAL A 499 35.86 20.32 -16.66
C VAL A 499 34.93 21.49 -16.26
N PRO A 500 34.12 21.43 -15.19
CA PRO A 500 33.25 22.54 -14.80
C PRO A 500 34.02 23.82 -14.45
N GLY A 501 35.14 23.69 -13.71
CA GLY A 501 35.99 24.82 -13.36
C GLY A 501 36.63 25.47 -14.60
N THR A 502 37.14 24.66 -15.52
CA THR A 502 37.72 25.14 -16.77
C THR A 502 36.67 25.80 -17.68
N ALA A 503 35.46 25.25 -17.74
CA ALA A 503 34.35 25.86 -18.50
C ALA A 503 33.93 27.22 -17.92
N ALA A 504 33.90 27.34 -16.58
CA ALA A 504 33.50 28.58 -15.89
C ALA A 504 34.58 29.67 -15.94
N LEU A 505 35.86 29.28 -15.79
CA LEU A 505 36.99 30.23 -15.66
C LEU A 505 37.75 30.42 -16.98
N GLY A 506 37.42 29.71 -18.03
CA GLY A 506 37.99 29.83 -19.37
C GLY A 506 39.41 29.22 -19.53
N SER A 507 40.03 28.76 -18.44
CA SER A 507 41.40 28.23 -18.43
C SER A 507 41.56 27.09 -17.43
N SER A 508 42.21 26.02 -17.86
CA SER A 508 42.52 24.88 -16.98
C SER A 508 43.53 25.25 -15.88
N SER A 509 44.49 26.11 -16.15
CA SER A 509 45.44 26.56 -15.14
C SER A 509 44.77 27.40 -14.06
N THR A 510 43.83 28.29 -14.45
CA THR A 510 43.02 29.07 -13.50
C THR A 510 42.10 28.18 -12.67
N ALA A 511 41.52 27.12 -13.28
CA ALA A 511 40.68 26.16 -12.57
C ALA A 511 41.46 25.35 -11.54
N VAL A 512 42.69 24.91 -11.88
CA VAL A 512 43.58 24.23 -10.95
C VAL A 512 44.03 25.15 -9.82
N ALA A 513 44.41 26.38 -10.14
CA ALA A 513 44.78 27.38 -9.14
C ALA A 513 43.63 27.69 -8.19
N GLY A 514 42.41 27.89 -8.75
CA GLY A 514 41.18 28.10 -7.97
C GLY A 514 40.85 26.93 -7.04
N LEU A 515 41.00 25.70 -7.51
CA LEU A 515 40.80 24.49 -6.72
C LEU A 515 41.82 24.41 -5.57
N LEU A 516 43.11 24.58 -5.86
CA LEU A 516 44.17 24.49 -4.86
C LEU A 516 44.05 25.62 -3.84
N LEU A 517 43.95 26.87 -4.25
CA LEU A 517 43.82 28.01 -3.35
C LEU A 517 42.51 28.04 -2.56
N GLY A 518 41.42 27.55 -3.18
CA GLY A 518 40.10 27.42 -2.54
C GLY A 518 39.92 26.16 -1.69
N SER A 519 40.85 25.21 -1.77
CA SER A 519 40.72 23.89 -1.14
C SER A 519 40.50 23.92 0.37
N VAL A 520 41.17 24.82 1.07
CA VAL A 520 41.08 24.99 2.56
C VAL A 520 39.65 25.40 2.93
N VAL A 521 39.08 26.36 2.21
CA VAL A 521 37.72 26.85 2.45
C VAL A 521 36.69 25.79 2.05
N LEU A 522 36.87 25.16 0.89
CA LEU A 522 35.95 24.11 0.40
C LEU A 522 35.94 22.89 1.31
N ALA A 523 37.09 22.45 1.81
CA ALA A 523 37.22 21.35 2.75
C ALA A 523 36.52 21.64 4.08
N GLY A 524 36.76 22.84 4.65
CA GLY A 524 36.13 23.23 5.91
C GLY A 524 34.61 23.40 5.82
N VAL A 525 34.12 23.99 4.74
CA VAL A 525 32.67 24.10 4.46
C VAL A 525 32.06 22.72 4.28
N GLY A 526 32.71 21.84 3.52
CA GLY A 526 32.24 20.45 3.35
C GLY A 526 32.12 19.72 4.69
N ALA A 527 33.14 19.83 5.55
CA ALA A 527 33.13 19.22 6.88
C ALA A 527 32.09 19.83 7.82
N TRP A 528 31.80 21.12 7.71
CA TRP A 528 30.68 21.76 8.42
C TRP A 528 29.33 21.10 8.08
N PHE A 529 29.07 20.87 6.81
CA PHE A 529 27.83 20.21 6.38
C PHE A 529 27.78 18.73 6.75
N ALA A 530 28.91 18.02 6.65
CA ALA A 530 29.00 16.62 7.06
C ALA A 530 28.77 16.44 8.57
N ALA A 531 29.41 17.29 9.41
CA ALA A 531 29.19 17.31 10.84
C ALA A 531 27.73 17.67 11.20
N GLY A 532 27.03 18.40 10.32
CA GLY A 532 25.64 18.72 10.46
C GLY A 532 24.69 17.50 10.45
N ALA A 533 25.12 16.37 9.91
CA ALA A 533 24.36 15.12 9.99
C ALA A 533 24.42 14.48 11.39
N ALA A 534 25.44 14.77 12.16
CA ALA A 534 25.70 14.15 13.46
C ALA A 534 25.36 15.07 14.66
N THR A 535 25.41 16.42 14.48
CA THR A 535 25.22 17.34 15.61
C THR A 535 24.45 18.61 15.26
N ARG A 536 23.70 19.13 16.25
CA ARG A 536 23.04 20.45 16.19
C ARG A 536 23.95 21.59 16.59
N SER A 537 25.02 21.33 17.32
CA SER A 537 25.92 22.33 17.88
C SER A 537 26.71 23.06 16.79
N VAL A 538 26.57 24.40 16.74
CA VAL A 538 27.30 25.28 15.82
C VAL A 538 28.80 25.23 16.11
N GLY A 539 29.19 25.18 17.40
CA GLY A 539 30.60 25.10 17.82
C GLY A 539 31.30 23.82 17.36
N VAL A 540 30.62 22.65 17.49
CA VAL A 540 31.18 21.36 17.04
C VAL A 540 31.31 21.32 15.51
N ARG A 541 30.37 21.90 14.78
CA ARG A 541 30.44 22.02 13.31
C ARG A 541 31.62 22.93 12.90
N ALA A 542 31.81 24.07 13.59
CA ALA A 542 32.93 24.96 13.32
C ALA A 542 34.26 24.27 13.59
N TRP A 543 34.36 23.58 14.74
CA TRP A 543 35.56 22.80 15.08
C TRP A 543 35.87 21.74 14.03
N ALA A 544 34.86 20.96 13.60
CA ALA A 544 35.04 19.95 12.55
C ALA A 544 35.50 20.57 11.21
N GLY A 545 34.95 21.74 10.84
CA GLY A 545 35.39 22.50 9.67
C GLY A 545 36.83 22.93 9.74
N ILE A 546 37.27 23.50 10.87
CA ILE A 546 38.66 23.94 11.09
C ILE A 546 39.60 22.73 11.12
N ALA A 547 39.28 21.69 11.90
CA ALA A 547 40.12 20.50 12.04
C ALA A 547 40.33 19.79 10.68
N TRP A 548 39.29 19.71 9.86
CA TRP A 548 39.36 19.11 8.53
C TRP A 548 40.16 19.96 7.55
N ALA A 549 39.97 21.28 7.56
CA ALA A 549 40.71 22.24 6.74
C ALA A 549 42.20 22.30 7.10
N ALA A 550 42.52 22.11 8.39
CA ALA A 550 43.92 22.08 8.90
C ALA A 550 44.54 20.67 8.87
N ALA A 551 43.87 19.68 8.31
CA ALA A 551 44.37 18.31 8.29
C ALA A 551 45.72 18.22 7.54
N PRO A 552 46.72 17.51 8.06
CA PRO A 552 48.03 17.37 7.39
C PRO A 552 47.95 16.83 5.97
N ALA A 553 47.00 15.95 5.71
CA ALA A 553 46.79 15.36 4.37
C ALA A 553 46.44 16.43 3.32
N LEU A 554 45.62 17.44 3.69
CA LEU A 554 45.28 18.55 2.80
C LEU A 554 46.51 19.47 2.61
N LEU A 555 47.15 19.85 3.70
CA LEU A 555 48.26 20.81 3.67
C LEU A 555 49.46 20.27 2.89
N LEU A 556 49.82 19.00 3.06
CA LEU A 556 50.87 18.33 2.28
C LEU A 556 50.49 18.19 0.80
N GLY A 557 49.20 17.79 0.54
CA GLY A 557 48.70 17.71 -0.83
C GLY A 557 48.74 19.07 -1.55
N LEU A 558 48.42 20.14 -0.83
CA LEU A 558 48.46 21.52 -1.33
C LEU A 558 49.92 21.98 -1.58
N GLY A 559 50.84 21.74 -0.61
CA GLY A 559 52.24 22.09 -0.74
C GLY A 559 52.95 21.40 -1.89
N ASP A 560 52.65 20.13 -2.13
CA ASP A 560 53.20 19.36 -3.25
C ASP A 560 52.48 19.63 -4.59
N GLY A 561 51.31 20.25 -4.60
CA GLY A 561 50.50 20.45 -5.78
C GLY A 561 49.78 19.16 -6.25
N ARG A 562 49.46 18.22 -5.34
CA ARG A 562 48.79 16.94 -5.63
C ARG A 562 47.29 17.12 -5.81
N ILE A 563 46.84 17.48 -7.01
CA ILE A 563 45.43 17.78 -7.35
C ILE A 563 44.51 16.65 -6.90
N GLY A 564 44.86 15.37 -7.17
CA GLY A 564 44.05 14.21 -6.82
C GLY A 564 43.82 14.09 -5.31
N ALA A 565 44.87 14.27 -4.48
CA ALA A 565 44.77 14.21 -3.03
C ALA A 565 43.92 15.35 -2.46
N VAL A 566 44.10 16.55 -3.00
CA VAL A 566 43.31 17.75 -2.61
C VAL A 566 41.85 17.57 -2.98
N LEU A 567 41.55 17.10 -4.19
CA LEU A 567 40.19 16.88 -4.64
C LEU A 567 39.46 15.82 -3.80
N VAL A 568 40.14 14.70 -3.51
CA VAL A 568 39.56 13.65 -2.64
C VAL A 568 39.29 14.22 -1.25
N HIS A 569 40.21 14.99 -0.67
CA HIS A 569 40.03 15.57 0.64
C HIS A 569 38.83 16.55 0.70
N VAL A 570 38.64 17.36 -0.33
CA VAL A 570 37.51 18.30 -0.46
C VAL A 570 36.20 17.56 -0.66
N MET A 571 36.20 16.46 -1.41
CA MET A 571 34.98 15.71 -1.75
C MET A 571 34.54 14.73 -0.64
N LEU A 572 35.47 14.21 0.15
CA LEU A 572 35.18 13.17 1.14
C LEU A 572 34.09 13.57 2.16
N PRO A 573 34.03 14.79 2.71
CA PRO A 573 32.91 15.20 3.58
C PRO A 573 31.53 15.13 2.90
N TRP A 574 31.45 15.45 1.62
CA TRP A 574 30.21 15.38 0.84
C TRP A 574 29.78 13.94 0.58
N VAL A 575 30.74 13.04 0.34
CA VAL A 575 30.48 11.59 0.21
C VAL A 575 29.95 11.04 1.53
N VAL A 576 30.58 11.39 2.67
CA VAL A 576 30.13 11.00 4.01
C VAL A 576 28.73 11.57 4.30
N LEU A 577 28.47 12.82 3.95
CA LEU A 577 27.15 13.42 4.09
C LEU A 577 26.09 12.70 3.23
N GLY A 578 26.42 12.37 1.98
CA GLY A 578 25.55 11.62 1.08
C GLY A 578 25.20 10.24 1.64
N LEU A 579 26.22 9.54 2.16
CA LEU A 579 26.05 8.23 2.79
C LEU A 579 25.22 8.32 4.08
N ALA A 580 25.50 9.30 4.94
CA ALA A 580 24.72 9.53 6.15
C ALA A 580 23.23 9.82 5.84
N ARG A 581 22.97 10.61 4.79
CA ARG A 581 21.59 10.87 4.31
C ARG A 581 20.93 9.63 3.74
N ALA A 582 21.65 8.85 2.97
CA ALA A 582 21.14 7.57 2.42
C ALA A 582 20.78 6.57 3.53
N MET A 583 21.52 6.58 4.64
CA MET A 583 21.23 5.77 5.84
C MET A 583 20.12 6.36 6.74
N GLY A 584 19.43 7.42 6.32
CA GLY A 584 18.33 8.01 7.07
C GLY A 584 18.71 8.82 8.32
N VAL A 585 19.98 9.24 8.47
CA VAL A 585 20.46 10.07 9.59
C VAL A 585 19.94 11.52 9.53
N GLN A 586 18.99 11.84 8.66
CA GLN A 586 18.41 13.19 8.51
C GLN A 586 17.63 13.72 9.73
N ARG A 587 17.39 12.89 10.74
CA ARG A 587 16.50 13.20 11.88
C ARG A 587 17.12 14.03 13.01
N VAL A 588 18.35 14.51 12.86
CA VAL A 588 18.98 15.37 13.91
C VAL A 588 18.25 16.71 14.08
N ASP A 589 17.49 17.14 13.07
CA ASP A 589 16.79 18.43 13.05
C ASP A 589 15.28 18.35 13.31
N THR A 590 14.71 17.15 13.50
CA THR A 590 13.30 17.01 13.87
C THR A 590 13.13 17.30 15.36
N VAL A 591 12.34 18.31 15.69
CA VAL A 591 11.85 18.53 17.06
C VAL A 591 10.84 17.42 17.34
N VAL A 592 11.15 16.56 18.30
CA VAL A 592 10.22 15.51 18.74
C VAL A 592 9.28 16.17 19.74
N SER A 593 8.14 16.70 19.29
CA SER A 593 7.07 17.08 20.19
C SER A 593 6.43 15.81 20.78
N GLY A 594 5.98 15.85 22.04
CA GLY A 594 5.36 14.69 22.71
C GLY A 594 4.11 14.13 22.00
N LEU A 595 3.47 14.93 21.12
CA LEU A 595 2.36 14.54 20.26
C LEU A 595 2.76 13.61 19.09
N VAL A 596 4.06 13.59 18.71
CA VAL A 596 4.56 12.73 17.61
C VAL A 596 4.64 11.27 18.02
N THR A 597 4.71 10.96 19.30
CA THR A 597 4.78 9.58 19.80
C THR A 597 3.45 8.82 19.61
N ALA A 598 2.32 9.48 19.75
CA ALA A 598 1.01 8.88 19.49
C ALA A 598 0.75 8.69 17.97
N ARG A 599 1.24 9.64 17.15
CA ARG A 599 1.05 9.61 15.68
C ARG A 599 2.07 8.74 14.93
N ARG A 600 3.11 8.24 15.61
CA ARG A 600 4.14 7.37 15.01
C ARG A 600 3.63 5.98 14.65
N ARG A 601 2.44 5.61 15.12
CA ARG A 601 1.78 4.33 14.81
C ARG A 601 1.11 4.32 13.44
N ASP A 602 0.60 5.47 12.98
CA ASP A 602 0.00 5.60 11.64
C ASP A 602 1.05 5.61 10.52
N ASP A 603 2.29 6.07 10.80
CA ASP A 603 3.41 6.07 9.84
C ASP A 603 4.03 4.67 9.64
N ASP A 604 3.77 3.70 10.54
CA ASP A 604 4.17 2.30 10.40
C ASP A 604 3.21 1.48 9.51
N VAL A 605 2.19 2.12 8.90
CA VAL A 605 1.41 1.51 7.82
C VAL A 605 2.34 1.24 6.65
N ILE A 606 2.95 0.13 6.78
CA ILE A 606 3.58 -0.75 5.80
C ILE A 606 3.95 -0.03 4.51
N ASP A 607 5.18 0.45 4.46
CA ASP A 607 5.90 0.51 3.20
C ASP A 607 5.92 -0.93 2.67
N ASP A 608 4.91 -1.31 1.90
CA ASP A 608 4.88 -2.58 1.19
C ASP A 608 5.79 -2.40 -0.04
N PRO A 609 7.08 -2.80 0.04
CA PRO A 609 7.99 -2.68 -1.09
C PRO A 609 7.60 -3.60 -2.25
N ASP A 610 6.58 -4.45 -2.05
CA ASP A 610 5.95 -5.20 -3.13
C ASP A 610 5.31 -4.29 -4.16
N LEU A 611 4.88 -3.09 -3.75
CA LEU A 611 4.32 -2.09 -4.64
C LEU A 611 5.35 -1.56 -5.65
N ASP A 612 6.59 -1.33 -5.21
CA ASP A 612 7.62 -0.74 -6.07
C ASP A 612 8.37 -1.78 -6.92
N ALA A 613 8.56 -3.00 -6.41
CA ALA A 613 9.25 -4.05 -7.15
C ALA A 613 8.35 -4.76 -8.17
N ASP A 614 7.07 -4.96 -7.84
CA ASP A 614 6.10 -5.61 -8.73
C ASP A 614 5.76 -4.74 -9.95
N TRP A 615 5.71 -3.44 -9.79
CA TRP A 615 5.53 -2.50 -10.88
C TRP A 615 6.68 -2.55 -11.89
N ARG A 616 7.94 -2.53 -11.40
CA ARG A 616 9.12 -2.58 -12.28
C ARG A 616 9.19 -3.89 -13.05
N ALA A 617 8.83 -5.00 -12.41
CA ALA A 617 8.76 -6.30 -13.06
C ALA A 617 7.62 -6.37 -14.09
N GLU A 618 6.49 -5.74 -13.82
CA GLU A 618 5.32 -5.71 -14.72
C GLU A 618 5.55 -4.78 -15.93
N VAL A 619 6.22 -3.64 -15.72
CA VAL A 619 6.65 -2.74 -16.82
C VAL A 619 7.72 -3.39 -17.69
N ALA A 620 8.67 -4.14 -17.12
CA ALA A 620 9.67 -4.87 -17.89
C ALA A 620 9.04 -5.98 -18.72
N ALA A 621 8.10 -6.75 -18.16
CA ALA A 621 7.41 -7.82 -18.87
C ALA A 621 6.52 -7.32 -20.04
N HIS A 622 6.08 -6.06 -20.00
CA HIS A 622 5.29 -5.46 -21.11
C HIS A 622 6.14 -4.79 -22.17
N ARG A 623 7.42 -4.49 -21.87
CA ARG A 623 8.35 -3.95 -22.88
C ARG A 623 8.74 -5.03 -23.89
N ASP A 624 8.83 -6.28 -23.43
CA ASP A 624 9.15 -7.43 -24.29
C ASP A 624 7.96 -7.94 -25.12
N GLU A 625 6.69 -7.57 -24.74
CA GLU A 625 5.49 -7.89 -25.53
C GLU A 625 5.14 -6.82 -26.60
N ALA A 626 5.87 -5.69 -26.64
CA ALA A 626 5.61 -4.56 -27.53
C ALA A 626 6.59 -4.47 -28.74
N GLU A 627 7.29 -5.55 -29.09
CA GLU A 627 7.94 -5.61 -30.41
C GLU A 627 6.87 -5.81 -31.49
N PRO A 628 6.85 -4.96 -32.52
CA PRO A 628 5.81 -4.99 -33.55
C PRO A 628 6.00 -6.20 -34.45
N THR A 629 5.02 -7.07 -34.49
CA THR A 629 4.83 -7.91 -35.69
C THR A 629 4.39 -6.99 -36.82
N ASP A 630 5.29 -6.81 -37.78
CA ASP A 630 4.97 -6.35 -39.12
C ASP A 630 3.82 -7.21 -39.68
N ASP A 631 2.65 -6.65 -39.75
CA ASP A 631 1.68 -7.04 -40.77
C ASP A 631 0.82 -5.83 -41.16
N ALA A 632 0.83 -5.65 -42.45
CA ALA A 632 0.40 -4.52 -43.22
C ALA A 632 -1.11 -4.21 -43.17
N ASP A 633 -1.42 -2.96 -43.46
CA ASP A 633 -2.62 -2.48 -44.16
C ASP A 633 -3.99 -2.66 -43.49
N VAL A 634 -4.38 -1.72 -42.62
CA VAL A 634 -5.73 -1.15 -42.66
C VAL A 634 -5.66 0.36 -42.44
N VAL A 635 -5.88 1.08 -43.52
CA VAL A 635 -6.18 2.52 -43.53
C VAL A 635 -7.54 2.72 -42.87
N VAL A 636 -7.54 3.27 -41.63
CA VAL A 636 -8.75 3.85 -41.04
C VAL A 636 -8.49 5.33 -40.81
N GLY A 637 -9.30 6.14 -41.49
CA GLY A 637 -9.23 7.59 -41.51
C GLY A 637 -9.23 8.22 -40.13
N ALA A 638 -8.41 9.22 -39.97
CA ALA A 638 -8.37 10.08 -38.80
C ALA A 638 -9.68 10.88 -38.70
N PRO A 639 -10.27 11.03 -37.51
CA PRO A 639 -11.32 12.04 -37.31
C PRO A 639 -10.69 13.42 -37.25
N GLU A 640 -11.29 14.36 -38.01
CA GLU A 640 -10.99 15.77 -38.00
C GLU A 640 -11.05 16.38 -36.60
N PRO A 641 -10.22 17.37 -36.29
CA PRO A 641 -10.27 18.08 -35.01
C PRO A 641 -11.54 18.95 -34.96
N ALA A 642 -12.33 18.81 -33.91
CA ALA A 642 -13.47 19.67 -33.63
C ALA A 642 -13.01 21.11 -33.39
N GLU A 643 -13.68 22.06 -34.09
CA GLU A 643 -13.54 23.51 -33.91
C GLU A 643 -13.85 23.94 -32.46
N PRO A 644 -13.17 24.94 -31.92
CA PRO A 644 -13.45 25.48 -30.60
C PRO A 644 -14.78 26.26 -30.61
N ALA A 645 -15.68 25.91 -29.69
CA ALA A 645 -16.94 26.60 -29.45
C ALA A 645 -16.67 28.05 -29.00
N GLU A 646 -17.33 28.99 -29.66
CA GLU A 646 -17.35 30.41 -29.30
C GLU A 646 -18.00 30.66 -27.92
N PRO A 647 -17.59 31.67 -27.16
CA PRO A 647 -18.16 32.00 -25.86
C PRO A 647 -19.53 32.67 -26.03
N ASN A 648 -20.55 32.15 -25.34
CA ASN A 648 -21.87 32.74 -25.23
C ASN A 648 -21.81 34.15 -24.60
N GLU A 649 -22.37 35.12 -25.28
CA GLU A 649 -22.68 36.47 -24.78
C GLU A 649 -23.72 36.40 -23.62
N PRO A 650 -23.67 37.31 -22.64
CA PRO A 650 -24.65 37.39 -21.56
C PRO A 650 -25.95 38.06 -22.05
N ALA A 651 -27.08 37.38 -21.77
CA ALA A 651 -28.41 37.92 -22.08
C ALA A 651 -28.74 39.10 -21.17
N GLU A 652 -29.25 40.16 -21.80
CA GLU A 652 -29.82 41.36 -21.15
C GLU A 652 -31.08 41.05 -20.33
N PRO A 653 -31.39 41.85 -19.27
CA PRO A 653 -32.59 41.64 -18.45
C PRO A 653 -33.79 42.36 -19.08
N THR A 654 -34.87 41.61 -19.26
CA THR A 654 -36.17 42.15 -19.67
C THR A 654 -36.91 42.71 -18.46
N GLU A 655 -37.23 43.98 -18.49
CA GLU A 655 -38.19 44.64 -17.58
C GLU A 655 -39.64 44.14 -17.81
N ALA A 656 -40.42 43.99 -16.77
CA ALA A 656 -41.73 44.59 -16.55
C ALA A 656 -42.63 43.79 -15.59
N GLY A 657 -43.24 44.50 -14.71
CA GLY A 657 -44.49 44.10 -14.10
C GLY A 657 -44.62 44.33 -12.60
N THR A 658 -44.96 45.57 -12.29
CA THR A 658 -45.56 46.06 -11.03
C THR A 658 -46.70 45.18 -10.55
N ASP A 659 -46.78 44.81 -9.27
CA ASP A 659 -47.92 45.26 -8.44
C ASP A 659 -47.68 45.10 -6.92
N ARG A 660 -48.30 46.04 -6.20
CA ARG A 660 -48.35 46.35 -4.76
C ARG A 660 -48.85 45.22 -3.88
N SER A 661 -48.38 45.15 -2.66
CA SER A 661 -49.03 45.71 -1.46
C SER A 661 -48.41 45.19 -0.17
N ASP A 662 -47.98 46.11 0.63
CA ASP A 662 -48.32 46.45 2.01
C ASP A 662 -47.87 45.56 3.21
N HIS A 663 -47.21 46.32 4.04
CA HIS A 663 -47.23 46.39 5.52
C HIS A 663 -46.28 45.44 6.30
N VAL A 664 -45.46 46.02 7.03
CA VAL A 664 -45.34 46.80 8.28
C VAL A 664 -44.26 46.23 9.20
N ASP A 665 -43.34 47.11 9.56
CA ASP A 665 -42.65 47.33 10.85
C ASP A 665 -41.81 46.19 11.51
N ALA A 666 -40.75 46.43 12.16
CA ALA A 666 -39.99 47.61 12.60
C ALA A 666 -38.71 47.16 13.30
N ALA A 667 -37.72 48.01 13.19
CA ALA A 667 -36.72 48.34 14.20
C ALA A 667 -35.73 47.24 14.64
N GLY A 668 -34.48 47.44 14.72
CA GLY A 668 -33.63 48.59 14.73
C GLY A 668 -32.26 48.28 15.27
N HIS A 669 -31.35 49.18 14.93
CA HIS A 669 -30.05 49.48 15.51
C HIS A 669 -28.90 48.62 15.06
N ALA A 670 -28.05 49.07 14.16
CA ALA A 670 -27.23 50.29 14.08
C ALA A 670 -26.03 50.31 15.03
N ALA A 671 -24.96 50.59 14.36
CA ALA A 671 -23.78 51.35 14.74
C ALA A 671 -22.53 50.50 15.01
N ALA A 672 -21.60 50.56 14.11
CA ALA A 672 -20.54 51.57 13.89
C ALA A 672 -19.26 51.13 14.62
N ALA A 673 -18.20 50.79 13.89
CA ALA A 673 -17.22 51.63 13.19
C ALA A 673 -16.04 52.09 14.05
N ARG A 674 -14.85 51.90 13.50
CA ARG A 674 -13.58 52.64 13.68
C ARG A 674 -12.77 52.30 14.91
N SER A 675 -11.55 52.02 14.80
CA SER A 675 -10.38 52.64 14.25
C SER A 675 -9.17 52.33 15.15
N ALA A 676 -8.12 51.91 14.58
CA ALA A 676 -6.80 52.50 14.43
C ALA A 676 -5.76 52.24 15.51
N ARG A 677 -4.65 51.76 15.03
CA ARG A 677 -3.25 52.08 15.37
C ARG A 677 -2.83 52.10 16.85
N ALA A 678 -1.99 51.16 17.21
CA ALA A 678 -0.59 51.39 17.60
C ALA A 678 0.17 50.08 17.37
#